data_2895500d7701cdc57b0cda0164c10a4c
#
_entry.id   2895500d7701cdc57b0cda0164c10a4c
#
_cell.length_a   1.000
_cell.length_b   1.000
_cell.length_c   1.000
_cell.angle_alpha   90.00
_cell.angle_beta   90.00
_cell.angle_gamma   90.00
#
_symmetry.space_group_name_H-M   'P 1'
#
loop_
_entity.id
_entity.type
_entity.pdbx_description
1 polymer ?
#
loop_
_entity_poly.entity_id
_entity_poly.type
_entity_poly.pdbx_seq_one_letter_code
_entity_poly.pdbx_strand_id
1 'polypeptide(L)'
;MSSADDDARSRIRDELGTTMVVIAGAGTGKTTELVERIVKLVRTGTARLRDVAAITFTEAAAAELRERIRQALGAASGDAPAEQLIRSALEELDDAVISTLHAFAQQILLEHCAAAGLPSGFEVLDDTADTVDFEARWASFADVLLSDPGAEPALVKGFTTGLRHTDLHAVARALHDNWDRLEERVDCGDEAHAAPGMQLPEADPAPVEEKLDRALSLVSCCTDEEDNLLAHLHLVVADARTQLGAADGDEQAVLHLLTSLPSMRCGLGRQENWGSRIDEVREACAAAETARAQILTSVRRAVLLDLLPRLIDFVLQAAKERRSEGRLNFHDLLVHARRLLRSGGEPVEALCRRYRWILIDEFQDTDPIQVEMAARLVSEVEGAGELRRARPGSLFVVGDPKQSIYRFRRADIELFEQVSVEVGEHVVLQTNFRSVPGILELVNTVFEELFGSLPVPGQSQHHALHGNRRALPSMVPDEPDTLERPAWRTAPDMAVHEIHEPVQLSFDELPPDELPPEGSSPHPENNPVCESPEEADKATVGTEIRRVRAPVVVLGEQLEGSIPDVRRHAARDAARCIHRMVEDRWAVADATDGRLRATRFGDVAVLIPTRTSLPSLEEAFEETGIPYRLEGASMLWGTEDVRDLLAVLRAADDPADELSVLAALRSPGLGCGDDDLVSWHRAGGRWDPLAHAPPELADHPVALAMAVLETLHREPWWLEPSAVVARAIEDLRSFELAFA
;
A
#
# COMPACT_ATOMS: atom_id res chain seq x y z
N MET A 1 -2.11 -20.28 -37.43
CA MET A 1 -1.26 -19.11 -37.66
C MET A 1 -0.21 -19.14 -36.58
N SER A 2 1.09 -19.11 -36.93
CA SER A 2 2.19 -18.96 -35.97
C SER A 2 1.97 -17.69 -35.15
N SER A 3 2.10 -17.71 -33.85
CA SER A 3 2.03 -16.49 -33.04
C SER A 3 3.29 -15.66 -33.28
N ALA A 4 3.19 -14.34 -33.13
CA ALA A 4 4.36 -13.46 -33.26
C ALA A 4 5.52 -13.86 -32.30
N ASP A 5 5.16 -14.57 -31.22
CA ASP A 5 6.10 -14.96 -30.15
C ASP A 5 6.57 -16.42 -30.24
N ASP A 6 6.22 -17.19 -31.30
CA ASP A 6 6.56 -18.64 -31.36
C ASP A 6 8.06 -18.89 -31.31
N ASP A 7 8.85 -18.06 -31.98
CA ASP A 7 10.32 -18.13 -31.94
C ASP A 7 10.85 -17.76 -30.53
N ALA A 8 10.32 -16.69 -29.94
CA ALA A 8 10.66 -16.25 -28.59
C ALA A 8 10.37 -17.35 -27.55
N ARG A 9 9.23 -18.01 -27.64
CA ARG A 9 8.85 -19.12 -26.76
C ARG A 9 9.73 -20.35 -26.98
N SER A 10 10.09 -20.67 -28.21
CA SER A 10 11.02 -21.75 -28.50
C SER A 10 12.39 -21.47 -27.89
N ARG A 11 12.90 -20.24 -28.01
CA ARG A 11 14.16 -19.84 -27.34
C ARG A 11 14.09 -20.03 -25.83
N ILE A 12 13.00 -19.57 -25.17
CA ILE A 12 12.80 -19.74 -23.73
C ILE A 12 12.86 -21.21 -23.32
N ARG A 13 12.27 -22.11 -24.09
CA ARG A 13 12.17 -23.54 -23.78
C ARG A 13 13.41 -24.32 -24.11
N ASP A 14 14.11 -23.99 -25.20
CA ASP A 14 15.17 -24.82 -25.78
C ASP A 14 16.58 -24.31 -25.47
N GLU A 15 16.80 -23.02 -25.31
CA GLU A 15 18.12 -22.43 -24.99
C GLU A 15 18.40 -22.49 -23.46
N LEU A 16 18.46 -23.69 -22.90
CA LEU A 16 18.64 -23.92 -21.46
C LEU A 16 20.01 -23.47 -20.93
N GLY A 17 21.01 -23.42 -21.78
CA GLY A 17 22.36 -22.95 -21.45
C GLY A 17 22.53 -21.43 -21.51
N THR A 18 21.45 -20.66 -21.77
CA THR A 18 21.51 -19.20 -21.90
C THR A 18 20.84 -18.53 -20.71
N THR A 19 21.58 -17.65 -20.03
CA THR A 19 21.03 -16.73 -19.02
C THR A 19 20.17 -15.70 -19.74
N MET A 20 18.91 -15.52 -19.31
CA MET A 20 17.91 -14.83 -20.11
C MET A 20 17.00 -13.97 -19.26
N VAL A 21 16.68 -12.78 -19.74
CA VAL A 21 15.63 -11.89 -19.22
C VAL A 21 14.45 -11.92 -20.17
N VAL A 22 13.26 -12.21 -19.65
CA VAL A 22 12.01 -12.24 -20.43
C VAL A 22 11.14 -11.05 -20.02
N ILE A 23 10.93 -10.14 -20.97
CA ILE A 23 10.00 -9.03 -20.83
C ILE A 23 8.64 -9.51 -21.35
N ALA A 24 7.69 -9.69 -20.44
CA ALA A 24 6.44 -10.33 -20.77
C ALA A 24 5.26 -9.54 -20.23
N GLY A 25 4.47 -8.93 -21.10
CA GLY A 25 3.31 -8.14 -20.70
C GLY A 25 2.25 -8.94 -19.95
N ALA A 26 1.25 -8.24 -19.41
CA ALA A 26 0.11 -8.88 -18.73
C ALA A 26 -0.58 -9.91 -19.62
N GLY A 27 -0.87 -11.09 -19.09
CA GLY A 27 -1.61 -12.14 -19.80
C GLY A 27 -0.87 -12.80 -20.99
N THR A 28 0.45 -12.61 -21.12
CA THR A 28 1.26 -13.23 -22.19
C THR A 28 1.73 -14.65 -21.85
N GLY A 29 1.41 -15.16 -20.66
CA GLY A 29 1.77 -16.52 -20.23
C GLY A 29 3.15 -16.61 -19.59
N LYS A 30 3.63 -15.56 -18.90
CA LYS A 30 4.89 -15.54 -18.14
C LYS A 30 5.15 -16.83 -17.36
N THR A 31 4.27 -17.13 -16.43
CA THR A 31 4.38 -18.30 -15.53
C THR A 31 4.33 -19.62 -16.31
N THR A 32 3.59 -19.68 -17.43
CA THR A 32 3.55 -20.88 -18.28
C THR A 32 4.92 -21.16 -18.90
N GLU A 33 5.59 -20.15 -19.45
CA GLU A 33 6.92 -20.32 -20.04
C GLU A 33 7.98 -20.67 -18.98
N LEU A 34 7.86 -20.11 -17.76
CA LEU A 34 8.71 -20.44 -16.62
C LEU A 34 8.54 -21.92 -16.23
N VAL A 35 7.31 -22.42 -16.12
CA VAL A 35 7.00 -23.83 -15.83
C VAL A 35 7.54 -24.74 -16.94
N GLU A 36 7.31 -24.41 -18.20
CA GLU A 36 7.78 -25.19 -19.35
C GLU A 36 9.32 -25.28 -19.37
N ARG A 37 10.03 -24.20 -19.04
CA ARG A 37 11.49 -24.18 -18.91
C ARG A 37 11.96 -25.10 -17.79
N ILE A 38 11.33 -25.08 -16.59
CA ILE A 38 11.65 -25.98 -15.48
C ILE A 38 11.44 -27.44 -15.88
N VAL A 39 10.30 -27.77 -16.47
CA VAL A 39 10.00 -29.12 -16.96
C VAL A 39 11.03 -29.57 -17.97
N LYS A 40 11.44 -28.69 -18.88
CA LYS A 40 12.47 -29.01 -19.89
C LYS A 40 13.84 -29.25 -19.26
N LEU A 41 14.26 -28.41 -18.28
CA LEU A 41 15.50 -28.60 -17.51
C LEU A 41 15.56 -30.00 -16.87
N VAL A 42 14.46 -30.39 -16.25
CA VAL A 42 14.32 -31.70 -15.59
C VAL A 42 14.33 -32.83 -16.63
N ARG A 43 13.48 -32.74 -17.65
CA ARG A 43 13.29 -33.81 -18.66
C ARG A 43 14.56 -34.10 -19.46
N THR A 44 15.38 -33.07 -19.71
CA THR A 44 16.67 -33.26 -20.40
C THR A 44 17.78 -33.72 -19.48
N GLY A 45 17.54 -33.83 -18.18
CA GLY A 45 18.56 -34.14 -17.19
C GLY A 45 19.61 -33.04 -16.98
N THR A 46 19.32 -31.83 -17.47
CA THR A 46 20.19 -30.66 -17.29
C THR A 46 20.21 -30.20 -15.84
N ALA A 47 19.06 -30.28 -15.14
CA ALA A 47 18.92 -29.96 -13.71
C ALA A 47 18.09 -31.05 -12.99
N ARG A 48 18.38 -31.28 -11.71
CA ARG A 48 17.42 -31.89 -10.79
C ARG A 48 16.54 -30.84 -10.19
N LEU A 49 15.29 -31.18 -9.90
CA LEU A 49 14.34 -30.18 -9.37
C LEU A 49 14.82 -29.56 -8.05
N ARG A 50 15.43 -30.31 -7.18
CA ARG A 50 16.03 -29.87 -5.92
C ARG A 50 17.19 -28.86 -6.07
N ASP A 51 17.83 -28.80 -7.25
CA ASP A 51 18.93 -27.88 -7.55
C ASP A 51 18.41 -26.55 -8.18
N VAL A 52 17.09 -26.44 -8.34
CA VAL A 52 16.39 -25.29 -8.90
C VAL A 52 15.75 -24.50 -7.77
N ALA A 53 15.96 -23.19 -7.74
CA ALA A 53 15.21 -22.26 -6.91
C ALA A 53 14.29 -21.43 -7.82
N ALA A 54 12.98 -21.68 -7.73
CA ALA A 54 11.95 -20.91 -8.42
C ALA A 54 11.32 -19.93 -7.44
N ILE A 55 11.59 -18.65 -7.65
CA ILE A 55 11.24 -17.56 -6.73
C ILE A 55 10.12 -16.75 -7.31
N THR A 56 9.13 -16.41 -6.48
CA THR A 56 8.00 -15.57 -6.83
C THR A 56 7.71 -14.55 -5.72
N PHE A 57 6.77 -13.63 -5.97
CA PHE A 57 6.53 -12.50 -5.06
C PHE A 57 5.64 -12.85 -3.87
N THR A 58 4.64 -13.73 -4.01
CA THR A 58 3.68 -14.06 -2.96
C THR A 58 3.62 -15.56 -2.66
N GLU A 59 3.26 -15.94 -1.43
CA GLU A 59 3.07 -17.34 -1.03
C GLU A 59 1.97 -18.02 -1.86
N ALA A 60 0.90 -17.29 -2.19
CA ALA A 60 -0.17 -17.80 -3.05
C ALA A 60 0.35 -18.12 -4.47
N ALA A 61 1.20 -17.24 -5.04
CA ALA A 61 1.82 -17.48 -6.35
C ALA A 61 2.83 -18.65 -6.28
N ALA A 62 3.55 -18.81 -5.17
CA ALA A 62 4.46 -19.94 -4.96
C ALA A 62 3.69 -21.27 -4.91
N ALA A 63 2.58 -21.32 -4.20
CA ALA A 63 1.71 -22.50 -4.15
C ALA A 63 1.10 -22.82 -5.53
N GLU A 64 0.63 -21.82 -6.25
CA GLU A 64 0.13 -21.99 -7.62
C GLU A 64 1.22 -22.47 -8.58
N LEU A 65 2.41 -21.89 -8.51
CA LEU A 65 3.57 -22.29 -9.33
C LEU A 65 3.96 -23.75 -9.06
N ARG A 66 3.97 -24.17 -7.80
CA ARG A 66 4.25 -25.56 -7.40
C ARG A 66 3.23 -26.53 -7.99
N GLU A 67 1.95 -26.19 -7.92
CA GLU A 67 0.88 -27.02 -8.48
C GLU A 67 0.95 -27.09 -10.01
N ARG A 68 1.25 -25.98 -10.69
CA ARG A 68 1.45 -25.96 -12.15
C ARG A 68 2.65 -26.80 -12.58
N ILE A 69 3.77 -26.76 -11.83
CA ILE A 69 4.94 -27.62 -12.08
C ILE A 69 4.57 -29.08 -11.89
N ARG A 70 3.82 -29.44 -10.83
CA ARG A 70 3.33 -30.81 -10.58
C ARG A 70 2.49 -31.32 -11.76
N GLN A 71 1.51 -30.53 -12.20
CA GLN A 71 0.64 -30.88 -13.31
C GLN A 71 1.43 -31.03 -14.62
N ALA A 72 2.33 -30.10 -14.91
CA ALA A 72 3.14 -30.14 -16.13
C ALA A 72 4.13 -31.32 -16.14
N LEU A 73 4.75 -31.66 -15.01
CA LEU A 73 5.57 -32.88 -14.90
C LEU A 73 4.73 -34.15 -15.05
N GLY A 74 3.52 -34.19 -14.45
CA GLY A 74 2.62 -35.34 -14.57
C GLY A 74 2.06 -35.55 -15.98
N ALA A 75 1.90 -34.47 -16.75
CA ALA A 75 1.47 -34.51 -18.15
C ALA A 75 2.63 -34.79 -19.13
N ALA A 76 3.88 -34.56 -18.72
CA ALA A 76 5.04 -34.72 -19.56
C ALA A 76 5.29 -36.23 -19.82
N SER A 77 5.42 -36.58 -21.09
CA SER A 77 5.78 -37.93 -21.53
C SER A 77 7.14 -37.89 -22.20
N GLY A 78 7.86 -39.03 -22.17
CA GLY A 78 9.17 -39.13 -22.75
C GLY A 78 9.59 -40.60 -22.98
N ASP A 79 10.83 -40.80 -23.40
CA ASP A 79 11.45 -42.10 -23.39
C ASP A 79 11.77 -42.58 -21.96
N ALA A 80 12.13 -43.85 -21.78
CA ALA A 80 12.35 -44.43 -20.45
C ALA A 80 13.33 -43.65 -19.54
N PRO A 81 14.44 -43.06 -20.02
CA PRO A 81 15.26 -42.17 -19.22
C PRO A 81 14.56 -40.91 -18.76
N ALA A 82 13.81 -40.23 -19.63
CA ALA A 82 13.07 -39.01 -19.29
C ALA A 82 11.95 -39.30 -18.29
N GLU A 83 11.23 -40.41 -18.40
CA GLU A 83 10.19 -40.82 -17.43
C GLU A 83 10.77 -41.03 -16.03
N GLN A 84 11.98 -41.59 -15.94
CA GLN A 84 12.67 -41.78 -14.66
C GLN A 84 13.02 -40.44 -14.01
N LEU A 85 13.53 -39.49 -14.81
CA LEU A 85 13.85 -38.14 -14.34
C LEU A 85 12.60 -37.39 -13.86
N ILE A 86 11.49 -37.49 -14.60
CA ILE A 86 10.19 -36.89 -14.23
C ILE A 86 9.67 -37.49 -12.91
N ARG A 87 9.76 -38.81 -12.75
CA ARG A 87 9.34 -39.48 -11.52
C ARG A 87 10.17 -39.04 -10.31
N SER A 88 11.50 -38.99 -10.45
CA SER A 88 12.37 -38.44 -9.41
C SER A 88 12.02 -36.98 -9.06
N ALA A 89 11.74 -36.16 -10.07
CA ALA A 89 11.36 -34.75 -9.83
C ALA A 89 10.03 -34.60 -9.08
N LEU A 90 9.06 -35.48 -9.36
CA LEU A 90 7.78 -35.50 -8.62
C LEU A 90 7.98 -35.93 -7.16
N GLU A 91 8.92 -36.83 -6.88
CA GLU A 91 9.31 -37.25 -5.53
C GLU A 91 10.08 -36.11 -4.79
N GLU A 92 10.89 -35.32 -5.53
CA GLU A 92 11.68 -34.20 -5.01
C GLU A 92 10.87 -32.88 -4.88
N LEU A 93 9.61 -32.83 -5.34
CA LEU A 93 8.85 -31.59 -5.46
C LEU A 93 8.60 -30.90 -4.12
N ASP A 94 8.41 -31.66 -3.06
CA ASP A 94 8.18 -31.11 -1.72
C ASP A 94 9.47 -30.57 -1.08
N ASP A 95 10.64 -31.07 -1.53
CA ASP A 95 11.97 -30.60 -1.11
C ASP A 95 12.51 -29.47 -2.01
N ALA A 96 11.85 -29.21 -3.14
CA ALA A 96 12.27 -28.19 -4.09
C ALA A 96 11.94 -26.78 -3.58
N VAL A 97 12.86 -25.85 -3.83
CA VAL A 97 12.64 -24.44 -3.48
C VAL A 97 11.73 -23.78 -4.52
N ILE A 98 10.43 -23.76 -4.22
CA ILE A 98 9.41 -23.02 -4.95
C ILE A 98 8.72 -22.14 -3.92
N SER A 99 9.18 -20.90 -3.75
CA SER A 99 8.83 -20.07 -2.60
C SER A 99 8.97 -18.58 -2.90
N THR A 100 8.58 -17.76 -1.94
CA THR A 100 8.97 -16.34 -1.94
C THR A 100 10.46 -16.21 -1.63
N LEU A 101 11.06 -15.07 -1.99
CA LEU A 101 12.48 -14.85 -1.66
C LEU A 101 12.71 -14.72 -0.15
N HIS A 102 11.74 -14.21 0.61
CA HIS A 102 11.83 -14.17 2.07
C HIS A 102 11.86 -15.58 2.68
N ALA A 103 10.98 -16.47 2.24
CA ALA A 103 11.01 -17.87 2.67
C ALA A 103 12.32 -18.58 2.27
N PHE A 104 12.85 -18.28 1.08
CA PHE A 104 14.16 -18.78 0.64
C PHE A 104 15.29 -18.24 1.51
N ALA A 105 15.31 -16.94 1.82
CA ALA A 105 16.29 -16.35 2.73
C ALA A 105 16.21 -16.97 4.12
N GLN A 106 15.01 -17.17 4.66
CA GLN A 106 14.78 -17.86 5.93
C GLN A 106 15.34 -19.27 5.91
N GLN A 107 15.09 -20.04 4.85
CA GLN A 107 15.62 -21.40 4.70
C GLN A 107 17.15 -21.41 4.72
N ILE A 108 17.81 -20.52 3.96
CA ILE A 108 19.28 -20.39 3.93
C ILE A 108 19.81 -20.07 5.35
N LEU A 109 19.15 -19.17 6.06
CA LEU A 109 19.57 -18.77 7.41
C LEU A 109 19.35 -19.88 8.43
N LEU A 110 18.26 -20.65 8.36
CA LEU A 110 18.02 -21.81 9.23
C LEU A 110 19.06 -22.92 9.02
N GLU A 111 19.43 -23.19 7.76
CA GLU A 111 20.47 -24.19 7.43
C GLU A 111 21.88 -23.75 7.89
N HIS A 112 22.14 -22.43 7.95
CA HIS A 112 23.46 -21.86 8.23
C HIS A 112 23.45 -20.79 9.34
N CYS A 113 22.59 -20.93 10.36
CA CYS A 113 22.39 -19.92 11.41
C CYS A 113 23.68 -19.50 12.11
N ALA A 114 24.56 -20.45 12.44
CA ALA A 114 25.84 -20.17 13.09
C ALA A 114 26.78 -19.35 12.19
N ALA A 115 26.84 -19.63 10.90
CA ALA A 115 27.64 -18.86 9.93
C ALA A 115 27.06 -17.44 9.72
N ALA A 116 25.73 -17.30 9.79
CA ALA A 116 25.06 -16.01 9.75
C ALA A 116 25.18 -15.21 11.06
N GLY A 117 25.70 -15.84 12.13
CA GLY A 117 25.80 -15.25 13.47
C GLY A 117 24.42 -15.02 14.11
N LEU A 118 23.51 -15.96 13.88
CA LEU A 118 22.16 -15.97 14.44
C LEU A 118 22.01 -17.09 15.47
N PRO A 119 21.16 -16.91 16.50
CA PRO A 119 20.80 -17.98 17.43
C PRO A 119 20.10 -19.13 16.68
N SER A 120 20.30 -20.37 17.15
CA SER A 120 19.55 -21.51 16.65
C SER A 120 18.06 -21.38 17.03
N GLY A 121 17.17 -21.48 16.04
CA GLY A 121 15.73 -21.37 16.29
C GLY A 121 15.24 -19.91 16.41
N PHE A 122 15.83 -19.01 15.64
CA PHE A 122 15.32 -17.64 15.54
C PHE A 122 13.86 -17.62 15.05
N GLU A 123 13.12 -16.64 15.54
CA GLU A 123 11.71 -16.38 15.20
C GLU A 123 11.62 -15.31 14.11
N VAL A 124 10.64 -15.44 13.23
CA VAL A 124 10.32 -14.41 12.25
C VAL A 124 9.09 -13.64 12.71
N LEU A 125 9.26 -12.34 12.90
CA LEU A 125 8.18 -11.44 13.27
C LEU A 125 7.32 -11.15 12.04
N ASP A 126 6.01 -11.32 12.17
CA ASP A 126 5.06 -10.79 11.21
C ASP A 126 4.93 -9.27 11.33
N ASP A 127 4.17 -8.63 10.44
CA ASP A 127 4.01 -7.17 10.41
C ASP A 127 3.46 -6.62 11.74
N THR A 128 2.61 -7.37 12.43
CA THR A 128 2.02 -6.98 13.72
C THR A 128 3.07 -7.09 14.84
N ALA A 129 3.76 -8.21 14.92
CA ALA A 129 4.80 -8.43 15.92
C ALA A 129 5.99 -7.48 15.74
N ASP A 130 6.40 -7.18 14.47
CA ASP A 130 7.43 -6.16 14.18
C ASP A 130 6.99 -4.76 14.64
N THR A 131 5.71 -4.42 14.40
CA THR A 131 5.17 -3.14 14.87
C THR A 131 5.21 -3.05 16.40
N VAL A 132 4.74 -4.06 17.11
CA VAL A 132 4.76 -4.10 18.57
C VAL A 132 6.20 -4.03 19.12
N ASP A 133 7.13 -4.75 18.51
CA ASP A 133 8.55 -4.71 18.91
C ASP A 133 9.15 -3.32 18.72
N PHE A 134 8.88 -2.70 17.57
CA PHE A 134 9.33 -1.34 17.30
C PHE A 134 8.74 -0.33 18.29
N GLU A 135 7.43 -0.38 18.55
CA GLU A 135 6.77 0.55 19.49
C GLU A 135 7.31 0.42 20.92
N ALA A 136 7.55 -0.79 21.40
CA ALA A 136 8.13 -1.02 22.72
C ALA A 136 9.56 -0.43 22.84
N ARG A 137 10.40 -0.63 21.81
CA ARG A 137 11.75 -0.05 21.75
C ARG A 137 11.72 1.46 21.61
N TRP A 138 10.80 1.97 20.76
CA TRP A 138 10.59 3.41 20.58
C TRP A 138 10.19 4.10 21.88
N ALA A 139 9.23 3.55 22.62
CA ALA A 139 8.80 4.13 23.90
C ALA A 139 9.97 4.28 24.86
N SER A 140 10.79 3.22 25.01
CA SER A 140 11.98 3.25 25.86
C SER A 140 13.02 4.27 25.38
N PHE A 141 13.24 4.36 24.07
CA PHE A 141 14.16 5.33 23.48
C PHE A 141 13.66 6.78 23.64
N ALA A 142 12.37 7.01 23.42
CA ALA A 142 11.77 8.34 23.56
C ALA A 142 11.93 8.90 24.96
N ASP A 143 11.77 8.09 26.02
CA ASP A 143 12.02 8.49 27.40
C ASP A 143 13.47 8.90 27.61
N VAL A 144 14.41 8.14 27.05
CA VAL A 144 15.85 8.48 27.12
C VAL A 144 16.14 9.77 26.34
N LEU A 145 15.61 9.92 25.14
CA LEU A 145 15.80 11.11 24.30
C LEU A 145 15.27 12.39 24.97
N LEU A 146 14.07 12.32 25.55
CA LEU A 146 13.44 13.45 26.25
C LEU A 146 14.18 13.81 27.55
N SER A 147 14.92 12.88 28.11
CA SER A 147 15.72 13.08 29.32
C SER A 147 17.18 13.44 29.03
N ASP A 148 17.62 13.45 27.76
CA ASP A 148 18.99 13.75 27.36
C ASP A 148 19.26 15.27 27.36
N PRO A 149 20.10 15.82 28.30
CA PRO A 149 20.46 17.24 28.27
C PRO A 149 21.13 17.70 26.97
N GLY A 150 21.77 16.77 26.25
CA GLY A 150 22.38 17.07 24.93
C GLY A 150 21.38 17.22 23.82
N ALA A 151 20.19 16.64 23.93
CA ALA A 151 19.10 16.76 22.95
C ALA A 151 18.12 17.91 23.30
N GLU A 152 18.07 18.34 24.57
CA GLU A 152 17.11 19.33 25.05
C GLU A 152 17.03 20.60 24.19
N PRO A 153 18.14 21.26 23.79
CA PRO A 153 18.06 22.48 22.99
C PRO A 153 17.40 22.26 21.63
N ALA A 154 17.69 21.12 20.97
CA ALA A 154 17.09 20.76 19.69
C ALA A 154 15.61 20.41 19.85
N LEU A 155 15.24 19.65 20.87
CA LEU A 155 13.85 19.29 21.18
C LEU A 155 13.00 20.51 21.48
N VAL A 156 13.48 21.43 22.32
CA VAL A 156 12.79 22.67 22.68
C VAL A 156 12.53 23.51 21.42
N LYS A 157 13.57 23.77 20.61
CA LYS A 157 13.40 24.51 19.33
C LYS A 157 12.48 23.78 18.36
N GLY A 158 12.61 22.47 18.27
CA GLY A 158 11.76 21.62 17.43
C GLY A 158 10.29 21.74 17.80
N PHE A 159 9.94 21.49 19.05
CA PHE A 159 8.55 21.55 19.53
C PHE A 159 7.97 22.97 19.43
N THR A 160 8.77 24.01 19.75
CA THR A 160 8.37 25.41 19.57
C THR A 160 8.05 25.72 18.10
N THR A 161 8.77 25.12 17.16
CA THR A 161 8.53 25.32 15.71
C THR A 161 7.52 24.35 15.09
N GLY A 162 6.79 23.58 15.93
CA GLY A 162 5.70 22.72 15.52
C GLY A 162 6.10 21.28 15.17
N LEU A 163 7.33 20.84 15.45
CA LEU A 163 7.69 19.42 15.43
C LEU A 163 6.88 18.69 16.51
N ARG A 164 6.36 17.52 16.20
CA ARG A 164 5.61 16.69 17.13
C ARG A 164 6.40 15.43 17.43
N HIS A 165 6.14 14.81 18.58
CA HIS A 165 6.66 13.49 18.90
C HIS A 165 6.35 12.46 17.82
N THR A 166 5.13 12.51 17.25
CA THR A 166 4.71 11.66 16.15
C THR A 166 5.52 11.85 14.87
N ASP A 167 6.09 13.04 14.64
CA ASP A 167 6.94 13.29 13.47
C ASP A 167 8.32 12.63 13.65
N LEU A 168 8.89 12.65 14.86
CA LEU A 168 10.13 11.93 15.19
C LEU A 168 9.93 10.42 15.09
N HIS A 169 8.81 9.92 15.60
CA HIS A 169 8.41 8.52 15.48
C HIS A 169 8.33 8.09 14.00
N ALA A 170 7.67 8.87 13.15
CA ALA A 170 7.55 8.58 11.72
C ALA A 170 8.92 8.54 11.03
N VAL A 171 9.84 9.44 11.39
CA VAL A 171 11.23 9.42 10.88
C VAL A 171 11.95 8.16 11.37
N ALA A 172 11.87 7.84 12.64
CA ALA A 172 12.50 6.63 13.20
C ALA A 172 11.96 5.35 12.52
N ARG A 173 10.66 5.27 12.25
CA ARG A 173 10.05 4.14 11.53
C ARG A 173 10.56 4.04 10.10
N ALA A 174 10.64 5.15 9.37
CA ALA A 174 11.19 5.18 8.02
C ALA A 174 12.69 4.77 7.98
N LEU A 175 13.46 5.14 9.00
CA LEU A 175 14.85 4.71 9.15
C LEU A 175 14.93 3.21 9.48
N HIS A 176 14.04 2.71 10.34
CA HIS A 176 13.95 1.29 10.71
C HIS A 176 13.73 0.40 9.48
N ASP A 177 12.84 0.79 8.58
CA ASP A 177 12.57 0.05 7.35
C ASP A 177 13.77 0.04 6.37
N ASN A 178 14.81 0.86 6.62
CA ASN A 178 15.99 1.01 5.77
C ASN A 178 17.31 0.94 6.55
N TRP A 179 17.34 0.26 7.68
CA TRP A 179 18.48 0.25 8.58
C TRP A 179 19.77 -0.29 7.95
N ASP A 180 19.67 -1.21 6.99
CA ASP A 180 20.81 -1.76 6.26
C ASP A 180 21.57 -0.71 5.44
N ARG A 181 20.84 0.22 4.80
CA ARG A 181 21.44 1.35 4.08
C ARG A 181 22.11 2.35 5.01
N LEU A 182 21.55 2.53 6.21
CA LEU A 182 22.15 3.38 7.24
C LEU A 182 23.47 2.77 7.72
N GLU A 183 23.49 1.48 8.04
CA GLU A 183 24.69 0.78 8.47
C GLU A 183 25.79 0.87 7.40
N GLU A 184 25.48 0.58 6.12
CA GLU A 184 26.44 0.70 5.02
C GLU A 184 27.02 2.10 4.88
N ARG A 185 26.22 3.16 5.10
CA ARG A 185 26.70 4.54 5.06
C ARG A 185 27.58 4.90 6.26
N VAL A 186 27.20 4.48 7.46
CA VAL A 186 27.96 4.69 8.68
C VAL A 186 29.31 3.99 8.56
N ASP A 187 29.36 2.75 8.07
CA ASP A 187 30.60 2.00 7.86
C ASP A 187 31.52 2.64 6.79
N CYS A 188 30.93 3.33 5.79
CA CYS A 188 31.68 4.09 4.79
C CYS A 188 32.20 5.43 5.29
N GLY A 189 31.89 5.83 6.53
CA GLY A 189 32.36 7.09 7.12
C GLY A 189 31.67 8.33 6.55
N ASP A 190 30.41 8.21 6.17
CA ASP A 190 29.61 9.35 5.66
C ASP A 190 29.46 10.42 6.75
N GLU A 191 29.88 11.66 6.45
CA GLU A 191 29.92 12.79 7.42
C GLU A 191 28.54 13.13 7.99
N ALA A 192 27.44 12.67 7.39
CA ALA A 192 26.09 12.87 7.89
C ALA A 192 25.85 12.23 9.27
N HIS A 193 26.68 11.25 9.69
CA HIS A 193 26.66 10.66 11.02
C HIS A 193 27.60 11.35 12.03
N ALA A 194 28.46 12.26 11.58
CA ALA A 194 29.63 12.73 12.33
C ALA A 194 29.41 13.95 13.23
N ALA A 195 28.23 14.53 13.31
CA ALA A 195 28.05 15.78 14.06
C ALA A 195 26.87 15.83 15.04
N PRO A 196 26.89 15.10 16.18
CA PRO A 196 26.09 15.54 17.30
C PRO A 196 26.68 16.85 17.85
N GLY A 197 25.86 17.88 17.94
CA GLY A 197 26.25 19.20 18.47
C GLY A 197 26.53 20.26 17.44
N MET A 198 25.86 20.22 16.29
CA MET A 198 25.84 21.34 15.36
C MET A 198 25.23 22.56 16.06
N GLN A 199 25.90 23.71 15.99
CA GLN A 199 25.37 24.94 16.58
C GLN A 199 24.04 25.28 15.90
N LEU A 200 22.95 25.15 16.67
CA LEU A 200 21.61 25.46 16.17
C LEU A 200 21.54 26.95 15.83
N PRO A 201 21.01 27.31 14.66
CA PRO A 201 20.90 28.71 14.25
C PRO A 201 19.97 29.45 15.20
N GLU A 202 20.34 30.69 15.54
CA GLU A 202 19.46 31.61 16.24
C GLU A 202 18.36 32.09 15.28
N ALA A 203 17.16 32.24 15.82
CA ALA A 203 16.02 32.74 15.08
C ALA A 203 16.03 34.27 15.05
N ASP A 204 16.75 34.87 14.08
CA ASP A 204 16.77 36.30 13.88
C ASP A 204 15.47 36.76 13.16
N PRO A 205 14.57 37.53 13.83
CA PRO A 205 13.36 38.05 13.23
C PRO A 205 13.58 39.23 12.29
N ALA A 206 14.75 39.88 12.30
CA ALA A 206 15.02 41.11 11.57
C ALA A 206 14.66 41.06 10.08
N PRO A 207 14.92 39.97 9.33
CA PRO A 207 14.48 39.86 7.94
C PRO A 207 12.96 39.93 7.73
N VAL A 208 12.18 39.42 8.69
CA VAL A 208 10.71 39.48 8.65
C VAL A 208 10.26 40.90 8.99
N GLU A 209 10.80 41.48 10.08
CA GLU A 209 10.49 42.83 10.53
C GLU A 209 10.74 43.88 9.45
N GLU A 210 11.85 43.81 8.74
CA GLU A 210 12.18 44.72 7.62
C GLU A 210 11.08 44.68 6.55
N LYS A 211 10.57 43.51 6.21
CA LYS A 211 9.52 43.37 5.18
C LYS A 211 8.15 43.84 5.69
N LEU A 212 7.85 43.61 6.98
CA LEU A 212 6.65 44.15 7.61
C LEU A 212 6.71 45.68 7.66
N ASP A 213 7.83 46.28 8.08
CA ASP A 213 8.02 47.73 8.08
C ASP A 213 7.88 48.33 6.66
N ARG A 214 8.37 47.61 5.63
CA ARG A 214 8.15 48.02 4.22
C ARG A 214 6.64 48.03 3.88
N ALA A 215 5.90 46.95 4.22
CA ALA A 215 4.46 46.90 3.96
C ALA A 215 3.72 48.04 4.69
N LEU A 216 4.03 48.27 5.96
CA LEU A 216 3.43 49.31 6.78
C LEU A 216 3.77 50.73 6.29
N SER A 217 4.94 50.97 5.73
CA SER A 217 5.32 52.25 5.15
C SER A 217 4.44 52.68 3.96
N LEU A 218 3.74 51.74 3.34
CA LEU A 218 2.86 51.94 2.20
C LEU A 218 1.37 52.18 2.60
N VAL A 219 1.00 52.04 3.88
CA VAL A 219 -0.33 52.27 4.38
C VAL A 219 -0.93 53.62 3.96
N SER A 220 -0.12 54.68 3.97
CA SER A 220 -0.52 56.03 3.55
C SER A 220 -0.92 56.18 2.08
N CYS A 221 -0.63 55.16 1.25
CA CYS A 221 -1.01 55.13 -0.17
C CYS A 221 -2.47 54.72 -0.40
N CYS A 222 -3.15 54.21 0.62
CA CYS A 222 -4.58 53.87 0.54
C CYS A 222 -5.45 55.09 0.67
N THR A 223 -6.45 55.20 -0.20
CA THR A 223 -7.40 56.33 -0.23
C THR A 223 -8.73 55.99 0.42
N ASP A 224 -8.96 54.73 0.80
CA ASP A 224 -10.22 54.25 1.38
C ASP A 224 -9.97 53.53 2.69
N GLU A 225 -10.51 54.07 3.79
CA GLU A 225 -10.34 53.50 5.13
C GLU A 225 -11.06 52.14 5.33
N GLU A 226 -12.03 51.81 4.47
CA GLU A 226 -12.75 50.52 4.51
C GLU A 226 -12.13 49.44 3.62
N ASP A 227 -10.98 49.71 3.02
CA ASP A 227 -10.32 48.72 2.14
C ASP A 227 -9.82 47.51 2.95
N ASN A 228 -10.13 46.30 2.47
CA ASN A 228 -9.77 45.03 3.13
C ASN A 228 -8.26 44.80 3.28
N LEU A 229 -7.44 45.30 2.35
CA LEU A 229 -5.97 45.20 2.45
C LEU A 229 -5.46 46.14 3.56
N LEU A 230 -6.05 47.36 3.70
CA LEU A 230 -5.74 48.30 4.78
C LEU A 230 -6.07 47.67 6.14
N ALA A 231 -7.25 47.06 6.26
CA ALA A 231 -7.64 46.34 7.46
C ALA A 231 -6.69 45.20 7.78
N HIS A 232 -6.26 44.42 6.77
CA HIS A 232 -5.26 43.37 6.94
C HIS A 232 -3.89 43.91 7.43
N LEU A 233 -3.43 45.02 6.86
CA LEU A 233 -2.19 45.67 7.31
C LEU A 233 -2.24 46.10 8.76
N HIS A 234 -3.37 46.64 9.20
CA HIS A 234 -3.54 47.07 10.60
C HIS A 234 -3.75 45.92 11.58
N LEU A 235 -4.56 44.91 11.23
CA LEU A 235 -4.94 43.84 12.16
C LEU A 235 -3.94 42.69 12.19
N VAL A 236 -3.25 42.42 11.09
CA VAL A 236 -2.34 41.26 10.98
C VAL A 236 -0.89 41.72 10.93
N VAL A 237 -0.54 42.61 9.98
CA VAL A 237 0.85 42.96 9.72
C VAL A 237 1.44 43.84 10.83
N ALA A 238 0.68 44.86 11.29
CA ALA A 238 1.13 45.75 12.37
C ALA A 238 1.18 45.04 13.73
N ASP A 239 0.22 44.14 13.98
CA ASP A 239 0.18 43.34 15.18
C ASP A 239 1.38 42.37 15.22
N ALA A 240 1.65 41.65 14.10
CA ALA A 240 2.81 40.78 13.96
C ALA A 240 4.13 41.54 14.20
N ARG A 241 4.26 42.75 13.61
CA ARG A 241 5.45 43.61 13.82
C ARG A 241 5.63 44.02 15.28
N THR A 242 4.54 44.36 15.94
CA THR A 242 4.54 44.76 17.36
C THR A 242 4.93 43.60 18.26
N GLN A 243 4.35 42.43 18.04
CA GLN A 243 4.63 41.22 18.82
C GLN A 243 6.10 40.78 18.65
N LEU A 244 6.62 40.74 17.40
CA LEU A 244 8.01 40.39 17.16
C LEU A 244 8.98 41.38 17.84
N GLY A 245 8.73 42.70 17.75
CA GLY A 245 9.53 43.69 18.42
C GLY A 245 9.45 43.64 19.95
N ALA A 246 8.37 43.14 20.53
CA ALA A 246 8.25 42.95 21.97
C ALA A 246 8.97 41.67 22.46
N ALA A 247 9.22 40.71 21.57
CA ALA A 247 9.91 39.45 21.85
C ALA A 247 11.45 39.56 21.61
N ASP A 248 11.96 40.75 21.28
CA ASP A 248 13.38 40.96 21.00
C ASP A 248 14.26 40.52 22.20
N GLY A 249 15.23 39.63 21.90
CA GLY A 249 16.11 39.02 22.89
C GLY A 249 15.59 37.72 23.54
N ASP A 250 14.36 37.31 23.29
CA ASP A 250 13.81 36.00 23.68
C ASP A 250 13.58 35.10 22.46
N GLU A 251 14.55 34.26 22.18
CA GLU A 251 14.51 33.39 21.01
C GLU A 251 13.30 32.43 21.03
N GLN A 252 12.90 31.90 22.20
CA GLN A 252 11.75 31.01 22.26
C GLN A 252 10.45 31.76 21.95
N ALA A 253 10.28 32.96 22.46
CA ALA A 253 9.15 33.81 22.15
C ALA A 253 9.10 34.17 20.65
N VAL A 254 10.26 34.49 20.05
CA VAL A 254 10.37 34.76 18.60
C VAL A 254 9.95 33.53 17.80
N LEU A 255 10.47 32.33 18.09
CA LEU A 255 10.13 31.09 17.39
C LEU A 255 8.65 30.75 17.53
N HIS A 256 8.09 30.90 18.73
CA HIS A 256 6.68 30.67 18.97
C HIS A 256 5.81 31.64 18.13
N LEU A 257 6.14 32.90 18.11
CA LEU A 257 5.44 33.90 17.29
C LEU A 257 5.56 33.60 15.80
N LEU A 258 6.78 33.34 15.30
CA LEU A 258 6.97 32.99 13.89
C LEU A 258 6.16 31.75 13.49
N THR A 259 5.87 30.84 14.42
CA THR A 259 5.07 29.64 14.17
C THR A 259 3.57 29.91 14.23
N SER A 260 3.11 30.72 15.19
CA SER A 260 1.69 30.93 15.53
C SER A 260 1.03 32.12 14.80
N LEU A 261 1.81 33.09 14.33
CA LEU A 261 1.26 34.25 13.61
C LEU A 261 0.43 33.85 12.40
N PRO A 262 -0.71 34.50 12.15
CA PRO A 262 -1.51 34.26 10.95
C PRO A 262 -0.73 34.58 9.68
N SER A 263 -1.18 34.07 8.52
CA SER A 263 -0.53 34.34 7.24
C SER A 263 -0.55 35.82 6.90
N MET A 264 0.63 36.37 6.62
CA MET A 264 0.80 37.74 6.19
C MET A 264 0.51 37.90 4.70
N ARG A 265 0.58 36.81 3.92
CA ARG A 265 0.26 36.84 2.47
C ARG A 265 -1.23 37.05 2.25
N CYS A 266 -1.56 38.02 1.41
CA CYS A 266 -2.95 38.29 1.07
C CYS A 266 -3.13 38.72 -0.40
N GLY A 267 -4.30 38.42 -0.96
CA GLY A 267 -4.75 38.90 -2.27
C GLY A 267 -5.83 39.99 -2.16
N LEU A 268 -5.99 40.60 -0.98
CA LEU A 268 -7.02 41.60 -0.66
C LEU A 268 -6.75 42.95 -1.30
N GLY A 269 -7.69 43.87 -1.20
CA GLY A 269 -7.58 45.26 -1.67
C GLY A 269 -8.07 45.47 -3.10
N ARG A 270 -8.51 46.72 -3.37
CA ARG A 270 -8.97 47.14 -4.68
C ARG A 270 -7.93 48.06 -5.31
N GLN A 271 -7.63 47.89 -6.58
CA GLN A 271 -6.66 48.69 -7.30
C GLN A 271 -7.03 50.16 -7.33
N GLU A 272 -8.32 50.47 -7.33
CA GLU A 272 -8.84 51.84 -7.28
C GLU A 272 -8.37 52.59 -6.03
N ASN A 273 -8.29 51.91 -4.88
CA ASN A 273 -7.92 52.48 -3.59
C ASN A 273 -6.41 52.65 -3.38
N TRP A 274 -5.61 51.85 -4.09
CA TRP A 274 -4.14 51.79 -3.93
C TRP A 274 -3.36 52.22 -5.15
N GLY A 275 -4.03 52.45 -6.31
CA GLY A 275 -3.40 52.76 -7.58
C GLY A 275 -2.34 51.71 -8.00
N SER A 276 -1.21 52.19 -8.49
CA SER A 276 -0.11 51.29 -8.89
C SER A 276 0.67 50.65 -7.72
N ARG A 277 0.34 50.98 -6.50
CA ARG A 277 1.06 50.54 -5.29
C ARG A 277 0.53 49.24 -4.70
N ILE A 278 -0.63 48.75 -5.12
CA ILE A 278 -1.27 47.55 -4.55
C ILE A 278 -0.35 46.32 -4.63
N ASP A 279 0.33 46.16 -5.76
CA ASP A 279 1.22 45.00 -5.97
C ASP A 279 2.47 45.12 -5.10
N GLU A 280 3.02 46.33 -4.87
CA GLU A 280 4.15 46.55 -3.95
C GLU A 280 3.79 46.15 -2.51
N VAL A 281 2.55 46.45 -2.05
CA VAL A 281 2.11 46.08 -0.71
C VAL A 281 1.94 44.58 -0.57
N ARG A 282 1.26 43.98 -1.55
CA ARG A 282 1.08 42.50 -1.59
C ARG A 282 2.41 41.76 -1.67
N GLU A 283 3.34 42.29 -2.45
CA GLU A 283 4.69 41.74 -2.61
C GLU A 283 5.50 41.85 -1.32
N ALA A 284 5.41 42.98 -0.58
CA ALA A 284 6.03 43.15 0.73
C ALA A 284 5.47 42.16 1.77
N CYS A 285 4.15 41.99 1.81
CA CYS A 285 3.50 40.99 2.66
C CYS A 285 3.93 39.55 2.30
N ALA A 286 3.99 39.22 1.01
CA ALA A 286 4.46 37.92 0.53
C ALA A 286 5.95 37.68 0.84
N ALA A 287 6.78 38.74 0.75
CA ALA A 287 8.18 38.66 1.11
C ALA A 287 8.39 38.44 2.61
N ALA A 288 7.57 39.06 3.48
CA ALA A 288 7.58 38.80 4.93
C ALA A 288 7.24 37.34 5.23
N GLU A 289 6.20 36.80 4.59
CA GLU A 289 5.82 35.39 4.72
C GLU A 289 6.93 34.44 4.23
N THR A 290 7.60 34.80 3.13
CA THR A 290 8.72 34.02 2.60
C THR A 290 9.91 34.04 3.56
N ALA A 291 10.27 35.20 4.12
CA ALA A 291 11.34 35.31 5.12
C ALA A 291 11.02 34.48 6.39
N ARG A 292 9.77 34.56 6.88
CA ARG A 292 9.27 33.72 7.98
C ARG A 292 9.46 32.23 7.69
N ALA A 293 9.01 31.79 6.54
CA ALA A 293 9.12 30.39 6.13
C ALA A 293 10.59 29.94 6.01
N GLN A 294 11.48 30.78 5.53
CA GLN A 294 12.92 30.51 5.45
C GLN A 294 13.56 30.31 6.83
N ILE A 295 13.25 31.20 7.81
CA ILE A 295 13.76 31.06 9.17
C ILE A 295 13.28 29.75 9.79
N LEU A 296 11.98 29.48 9.76
CA LEU A 296 11.41 28.25 10.32
C LEU A 296 11.98 26.99 9.65
N THR A 297 12.15 27.01 8.33
CA THR A 297 12.75 25.90 7.58
C THR A 297 14.21 25.68 7.97
N SER A 298 14.98 26.75 8.14
CA SER A 298 16.38 26.68 8.56
C SER A 298 16.52 26.06 9.97
N VAL A 299 15.73 26.55 10.91
CA VAL A 299 15.72 26.02 12.30
C VAL A 299 15.27 24.56 12.34
N ARG A 300 14.16 24.23 11.67
CA ARG A 300 13.65 22.84 11.62
C ARG A 300 14.65 21.88 10.99
N ARG A 301 15.32 22.30 9.91
CA ARG A 301 16.38 21.52 9.27
C ARG A 301 17.55 21.27 10.23
N ALA A 302 18.02 22.31 10.93
CA ALA A 302 19.10 22.16 11.89
C ALA A 302 18.73 21.25 13.06
N VAL A 303 17.53 21.38 13.60
CA VAL A 303 16.97 20.49 14.64
C VAL A 303 16.97 19.04 14.17
N LEU A 304 16.46 18.78 12.97
CA LEU A 304 16.44 17.41 12.43
C LEU A 304 17.86 16.86 12.24
N LEU A 305 18.80 17.67 11.75
CA LEU A 305 20.19 17.23 11.57
C LEU A 305 20.89 16.95 12.92
N ASP A 306 20.54 17.65 13.98
CA ASP A 306 21.06 17.38 15.33
C ASP A 306 20.46 16.11 15.96
N LEU A 307 19.17 15.85 15.73
CA LEU A 307 18.47 14.68 16.27
C LEU A 307 18.71 13.41 15.45
N LEU A 308 18.99 13.54 14.15
CA LEU A 308 19.12 12.42 13.21
C LEU A 308 20.19 11.37 13.64
N PRO A 309 21.41 11.73 14.09
CA PRO A 309 22.38 10.75 14.58
C PRO A 309 21.84 9.88 15.72
N ARG A 310 21.09 10.46 16.66
CA ARG A 310 20.48 9.73 17.77
C ARG A 310 19.40 8.75 17.30
N LEU A 311 18.60 9.15 16.31
CA LEU A 311 17.61 8.27 15.68
C LEU A 311 18.27 7.12 14.90
N ILE A 312 19.37 7.41 14.20
CA ILE A 312 20.17 6.38 13.49
C ILE A 312 20.75 5.38 14.49
N ASP A 313 21.37 5.87 15.58
CA ASP A 313 21.92 4.99 16.62
C ASP A 313 20.85 4.10 17.24
N PHE A 314 19.67 4.64 17.53
CA PHE A 314 18.51 3.88 18.00
C PHE A 314 18.15 2.74 17.03
N VAL A 315 18.00 3.06 15.76
CA VAL A 315 17.59 2.08 14.75
C VAL A 315 18.64 0.99 14.56
N LEU A 316 19.93 1.35 14.48
CA LEU A 316 21.01 0.39 14.34
C LEU A 316 21.19 -0.47 15.60
N GLN A 317 20.97 0.08 16.77
CA GLN A 317 20.99 -0.66 18.02
C GLN A 317 19.81 -1.65 18.08
N ALA A 318 18.60 -1.21 17.72
CA ALA A 318 17.42 -2.08 17.65
C ALA A 318 17.64 -3.27 16.69
N ALA A 319 18.25 -3.04 15.51
CA ALA A 319 18.59 -4.12 14.57
C ALA A 319 19.61 -5.12 15.16
N LYS A 320 20.62 -4.64 15.92
CA LYS A 320 21.57 -5.50 16.62
C LYS A 320 20.91 -6.34 17.72
N GLU A 321 20.00 -5.75 18.47
CA GLU A 321 19.25 -6.41 19.52
C GLU A 321 18.37 -7.50 18.94
N ARG A 322 17.53 -7.20 17.94
CA ARG A 322 16.70 -8.21 17.24
C ARG A 322 17.56 -9.38 16.76
N ARG A 323 18.71 -9.11 16.13
CA ARG A 323 19.65 -10.15 15.74
C ARG A 323 20.12 -11.02 16.90
N SER A 324 20.50 -10.41 18.04
CA SER A 324 21.03 -11.13 19.21
C SER A 324 19.95 -11.90 19.95
N GLU A 325 18.73 -11.40 19.96
CA GLU A 325 17.54 -12.04 20.53
C GLU A 325 17.00 -13.16 19.63
N GLY A 326 17.38 -13.17 18.36
CA GLY A 326 16.86 -14.11 17.36
C GLY A 326 15.42 -13.80 16.95
N ARG A 327 15.01 -12.54 17.01
CA ARG A 327 13.69 -12.04 16.60
C ARG A 327 13.86 -11.17 15.37
N LEU A 328 13.67 -11.74 14.20
CA LEU A 328 13.96 -11.11 12.91
C LEU A 328 12.67 -10.71 12.21
N ASN A 329 12.60 -9.50 11.66
CA ASN A 329 11.54 -9.14 10.74
C ASN A 329 11.87 -9.58 9.29
N PHE A 330 10.94 -9.41 8.36
CA PHE A 330 11.13 -9.82 6.97
C PHE A 330 12.34 -9.16 6.30
N HIS A 331 12.59 -7.88 6.59
CA HIS A 331 13.75 -7.17 6.05
C HIS A 331 15.07 -7.71 6.62
N ASP A 332 15.12 -8.02 7.92
CA ASP A 332 16.27 -8.61 8.57
C ASP A 332 16.70 -9.95 7.92
N LEU A 333 15.71 -10.77 7.49
CA LEU A 333 16.00 -12.03 6.78
C LEU A 333 16.83 -11.80 5.52
N LEU A 334 16.39 -10.85 4.68
CA LEU A 334 17.11 -10.54 3.43
C LEU A 334 18.50 -9.97 3.70
N VAL A 335 18.63 -9.07 4.67
CA VAL A 335 19.92 -8.45 5.02
C VAL A 335 20.89 -9.49 5.56
N HIS A 336 20.45 -10.36 6.47
CA HIS A 336 21.33 -11.39 7.03
C HIS A 336 21.69 -12.50 6.04
N ALA A 337 20.77 -12.89 5.15
CA ALA A 337 21.07 -13.81 4.05
C ALA A 337 22.09 -13.20 3.07
N ARG A 338 21.92 -11.91 2.68
CA ARG A 338 22.91 -11.17 1.89
C ARG A 338 24.28 -11.14 2.56
N ARG A 339 24.34 -10.85 3.86
CA ARG A 339 25.59 -10.84 4.64
C ARG A 339 26.26 -12.20 4.65
N LEU A 340 25.51 -13.26 4.87
CA LEU A 340 26.01 -14.63 4.77
C LEU A 340 26.63 -14.89 3.40
N LEU A 341 25.92 -14.56 2.32
CA LEU A 341 26.44 -14.74 0.95
C LEU A 341 27.65 -13.84 0.62
N ARG A 342 27.77 -12.68 1.28
CA ARG A 342 28.97 -11.81 1.18
C ARG A 342 30.17 -12.37 1.94
N SER A 343 29.95 -13.13 3.02
CA SER A 343 31.04 -13.64 3.86
C SER A 343 31.92 -14.72 3.20
N GLY A 344 31.38 -15.40 2.17
CA GLY A 344 32.08 -16.47 1.47
C GLY A 344 32.28 -17.73 2.32
N GLY A 345 33.18 -18.63 1.87
CA GLY A 345 33.58 -19.86 2.54
C GLY A 345 32.62 -21.04 2.32
N GLU A 346 32.90 -22.15 3.05
CA GLU A 346 32.24 -23.45 2.81
C GLU A 346 30.70 -23.40 2.79
N PRO A 347 30.01 -22.66 3.70
CA PRO A 347 28.54 -22.54 3.65
C PRO A 347 28.03 -21.94 2.33
N VAL A 348 28.70 -20.90 1.84
CA VAL A 348 28.32 -20.22 0.59
C VAL A 348 28.61 -21.08 -0.61
N GLU A 349 29.77 -21.78 -0.62
CA GLU A 349 30.10 -22.76 -1.67
C GLU A 349 29.06 -23.88 -1.74
N ALA A 350 28.62 -24.39 -0.60
CA ALA A 350 27.57 -25.41 -0.53
C ALA A 350 26.24 -24.90 -1.13
N LEU A 351 25.84 -23.68 -0.80
CA LEU A 351 24.64 -23.03 -1.36
C LEU A 351 24.75 -22.82 -2.87
N CYS A 352 25.91 -22.33 -3.37
CA CYS A 352 26.18 -22.16 -4.81
C CYS A 352 26.24 -23.51 -5.59
N ARG A 353 26.66 -24.60 -4.94
CA ARG A 353 26.61 -25.94 -5.54
C ARG A 353 25.18 -26.49 -5.59
N ARG A 354 24.35 -26.21 -4.56
CA ARG A 354 22.98 -26.69 -4.48
C ARG A 354 22.06 -25.90 -5.41
N TYR A 355 22.04 -24.57 -5.31
CA TYR A 355 21.14 -23.70 -6.09
C TYR A 355 21.81 -23.21 -7.37
N ARG A 356 21.94 -24.14 -8.33
CA ARG A 356 22.63 -23.86 -9.60
C ARG A 356 21.77 -23.13 -10.60
N TRP A 357 20.46 -23.24 -10.49
CA TRP A 357 19.49 -22.58 -11.36
C TRP A 357 18.52 -21.75 -10.52
N ILE A 358 18.51 -20.46 -10.77
CA ILE A 358 17.61 -19.52 -10.12
C ILE A 358 16.67 -18.96 -11.18
N LEU A 359 15.37 -19.14 -10.96
CA LEU A 359 14.32 -18.61 -11.81
C LEU A 359 13.47 -17.67 -10.99
N ILE A 360 13.31 -16.41 -11.45
CA ILE A 360 12.60 -15.37 -10.72
C ILE A 360 11.41 -14.92 -11.55
N ASP A 361 10.21 -15.08 -11.01
CA ASP A 361 8.95 -14.53 -11.55
C ASP A 361 8.65 -13.16 -10.94
N GLU A 362 7.92 -12.31 -11.64
CA GLU A 362 7.55 -10.94 -11.26
C GLU A 362 8.76 -10.08 -10.84
N PHE A 363 9.83 -10.16 -11.63
CA PHE A 363 11.11 -9.53 -11.32
C PHE A 363 11.04 -8.01 -11.16
N GLN A 364 10.07 -7.32 -11.75
CA GLN A 364 9.86 -5.88 -11.59
C GLN A 364 9.55 -5.45 -10.15
N ASP A 365 9.16 -6.39 -9.29
CA ASP A 365 8.86 -6.14 -7.88
C ASP A 365 10.03 -6.51 -6.95
N THR A 366 11.21 -6.74 -7.52
CA THR A 366 12.39 -7.23 -6.82
C THR A 366 13.21 -6.07 -6.22
N ASP A 367 13.66 -6.26 -4.96
CA ASP A 367 14.55 -5.36 -4.22
C ASP A 367 16.04 -5.57 -4.64
N PRO A 368 16.91 -4.54 -4.60
CA PRO A 368 18.34 -4.68 -4.86
C PRO A 368 19.05 -5.76 -4.04
N ILE A 369 18.66 -5.99 -2.78
CA ILE A 369 19.23 -7.08 -1.96
C ILE A 369 18.96 -8.43 -2.60
N GLN A 370 17.76 -8.62 -3.11
CA GLN A 370 17.29 -9.85 -3.74
C GLN A 370 18.08 -10.16 -5.00
N VAL A 371 18.33 -9.14 -5.82
CA VAL A 371 19.16 -9.28 -7.02
C VAL A 371 20.60 -9.64 -6.67
N GLU A 372 21.17 -9.00 -5.64
CA GLU A 372 22.52 -9.32 -5.18
C GLU A 372 22.60 -10.76 -4.66
N MET A 373 21.61 -11.23 -3.91
CA MET A 373 21.56 -12.61 -3.44
C MET A 373 21.56 -13.60 -4.61
N ALA A 374 20.68 -13.37 -5.60
CA ALA A 374 20.64 -14.21 -6.81
C ALA A 374 21.97 -14.18 -7.56
N ALA A 375 22.53 -13.00 -7.80
CA ALA A 375 23.80 -12.82 -8.49
C ALA A 375 24.94 -13.60 -7.81
N ARG A 376 25.03 -13.56 -6.48
CA ARG A 376 26.05 -14.27 -5.71
C ARG A 376 25.91 -15.79 -5.79
N LEU A 377 24.70 -16.31 -5.78
CA LEU A 377 24.43 -17.74 -5.89
C LEU A 377 24.75 -18.29 -7.29
N VAL A 378 24.50 -17.52 -8.36
CA VAL A 378 24.71 -17.97 -9.75
C VAL A 378 26.10 -17.62 -10.30
N SER A 379 26.93 -16.85 -9.61
CA SER A 379 28.24 -16.41 -10.10
C SER A 379 29.22 -17.57 -10.32
N GLU A 380 30.03 -17.46 -11.38
CA GLU A 380 31.18 -18.35 -11.63
C GLU A 380 32.34 -18.08 -10.68
N VAL A 381 32.46 -16.86 -10.20
CA VAL A 381 33.55 -16.43 -9.32
C VAL A 381 32.98 -16.20 -7.93
N GLU A 382 33.53 -16.91 -6.97
CA GLU A 382 33.16 -16.78 -5.57
C GLU A 382 33.21 -15.33 -5.09
N GLY A 383 32.14 -14.91 -4.46
CA GLY A 383 32.04 -13.57 -3.89
C GLY A 383 31.77 -12.41 -4.87
N ALA A 384 31.80 -12.66 -6.19
CA ALA A 384 31.41 -11.64 -7.16
C ALA A 384 29.88 -11.54 -7.22
N GLY A 385 29.31 -10.45 -6.76
CA GLY A 385 27.86 -10.15 -6.86
C GLY A 385 27.47 -9.54 -8.21
N GLU A 386 28.17 -9.86 -9.30
CA GLU A 386 27.94 -9.29 -10.63
C GLU A 386 27.24 -10.31 -11.53
N LEU A 387 26.05 -9.96 -12.05
CA LEU A 387 25.26 -10.82 -12.95
C LEU A 387 26.00 -11.15 -14.26
N ARG A 388 26.89 -10.27 -14.72
CA ARG A 388 27.77 -10.52 -15.87
C ARG A 388 28.64 -11.78 -15.74
N ARG A 389 28.84 -12.23 -14.51
CA ARG A 389 29.63 -13.42 -14.18
C ARG A 389 28.74 -14.61 -13.79
N ALA A 390 27.46 -14.53 -14.11
CA ALA A 390 26.56 -15.67 -13.91
C ALA A 390 26.96 -16.84 -14.79
N ARG A 391 26.93 -18.06 -14.23
CA ARG A 391 27.09 -19.27 -15.00
C ARG A 391 26.08 -19.33 -16.15
N PRO A 392 26.48 -19.73 -17.36
CA PRO A 392 25.55 -19.82 -18.49
C PRO A 392 24.30 -20.66 -18.14
N GLY A 393 23.12 -20.08 -18.39
CA GLY A 393 21.82 -20.71 -18.14
C GLY A 393 21.39 -20.80 -16.68
N SER A 394 22.21 -20.35 -15.72
CA SER A 394 21.91 -20.46 -14.29
C SER A 394 20.87 -19.44 -13.78
N LEU A 395 20.64 -18.37 -14.51
CA LEU A 395 19.65 -17.35 -14.16
C LEU A 395 18.61 -17.20 -15.26
N PHE A 396 17.35 -17.21 -14.88
CA PHE A 396 16.22 -16.92 -15.73
C PHE A 396 15.29 -15.96 -15.00
N VAL A 397 15.01 -14.82 -15.61
CA VAL A 397 14.24 -13.75 -15.00
C VAL A 397 13.07 -13.42 -15.91
N VAL A 398 11.86 -13.35 -15.35
CA VAL A 398 10.68 -12.95 -16.10
C VAL A 398 9.90 -11.86 -15.36
N GLY A 399 9.44 -10.84 -16.08
CA GLY A 399 8.70 -9.74 -15.50
C GLY A 399 8.14 -8.77 -16.53
N ASP A 400 7.38 -7.81 -16.06
CA ASP A 400 6.89 -6.68 -16.85
C ASP A 400 7.22 -5.36 -16.13
N PRO A 401 8.22 -4.62 -16.58
CA PRO A 401 8.60 -3.34 -15.95
C PRO A 401 7.43 -2.36 -15.82
N LYS A 402 6.42 -2.43 -16.72
CA LYS A 402 5.22 -1.58 -16.68
C LYS A 402 4.29 -1.91 -15.51
N GLN A 403 4.44 -3.09 -14.90
CA GLN A 403 3.66 -3.54 -13.74
C GLN A 403 4.36 -3.29 -12.42
N SER A 404 5.50 -2.59 -12.39
CA SER A 404 6.20 -2.23 -11.16
C SER A 404 5.40 -1.22 -10.35
N ILE A 405 4.76 -1.67 -9.27
CA ILE A 405 3.93 -0.85 -8.36
C ILE A 405 4.43 -0.88 -6.91
N TYR A 406 5.54 -1.58 -6.62
CA TYR A 406 6.07 -1.77 -5.26
C TYR A 406 7.31 -0.92 -4.96
N ARG A 407 7.44 0.28 -5.57
CA ARG A 407 8.54 1.20 -5.28
C ARG A 407 8.63 1.55 -3.79
N PHE A 408 7.49 1.64 -3.10
CA PHE A 408 7.43 1.87 -1.65
C PHE A 408 7.94 0.67 -0.82
N ARG A 409 8.12 -0.51 -1.44
CA ARG A 409 8.77 -1.71 -0.90
C ARG A 409 10.17 -1.92 -1.47
N ARG A 410 10.82 -0.85 -1.93
CA ARG A 410 12.18 -0.85 -2.48
C ARG A 410 12.33 -1.53 -3.85
N ALA A 411 11.23 -1.88 -4.53
CA ALA A 411 11.31 -2.31 -5.92
C ALA A 411 11.88 -1.18 -6.78
N ASP A 412 12.82 -1.52 -7.67
CA ASP A 412 13.53 -0.55 -8.47
C ASP A 412 13.51 -0.94 -9.95
N ILE A 413 12.82 -0.13 -10.75
CA ILE A 413 12.70 -0.35 -12.20
C ILE A 413 14.05 -0.17 -12.93
N GLU A 414 14.91 0.73 -12.42
CA GLU A 414 16.25 0.92 -13.01
C GLU A 414 17.11 -0.33 -12.87
N LEU A 415 16.89 -1.09 -11.79
CA LEU A 415 17.54 -2.37 -11.56
C LEU A 415 17.13 -3.42 -12.61
N PHE A 416 15.84 -3.43 -13.01
CA PHE A 416 15.38 -4.30 -14.09
C PHE A 416 16.09 -3.97 -15.41
N GLU A 417 16.24 -2.70 -15.72
CA GLU A 417 16.96 -2.24 -16.92
C GLU A 417 18.45 -2.59 -16.84
N GLN A 418 19.09 -2.39 -15.69
CA GLN A 418 20.50 -2.75 -15.47
C GLN A 418 20.72 -4.24 -15.67
N VAL A 419 19.89 -5.08 -15.06
CA VAL A 419 19.96 -6.55 -15.20
C VAL A 419 19.77 -6.95 -16.66
N SER A 420 18.84 -6.33 -17.39
CA SER A 420 18.62 -6.59 -18.80
C SER A 420 19.86 -6.29 -19.64
N VAL A 421 20.55 -5.17 -19.34
CA VAL A 421 21.79 -4.77 -20.02
C VAL A 421 22.95 -5.69 -19.65
N GLU A 422 23.09 -6.06 -18.37
CA GLU A 422 24.18 -6.92 -17.88
C GLU A 422 24.10 -8.35 -18.39
N VAL A 423 22.89 -8.90 -18.49
CA VAL A 423 22.64 -10.24 -19.01
C VAL A 423 22.78 -10.28 -20.54
N GLY A 424 22.37 -9.20 -21.22
CA GLY A 424 22.51 -9.01 -22.67
C GLY A 424 21.55 -9.80 -23.55
N GLU A 425 21.03 -10.93 -23.08
CA GLU A 425 20.04 -11.75 -23.78
C GLU A 425 18.64 -11.50 -23.23
N HIS A 426 17.80 -10.86 -24.02
CA HIS A 426 16.42 -10.59 -23.66
C HIS A 426 15.44 -11.08 -24.72
N VAL A 427 14.28 -11.47 -24.27
CA VAL A 427 13.17 -11.95 -25.09
C VAL A 427 11.91 -11.19 -24.70
N VAL A 428 11.14 -10.76 -25.70
CA VAL A 428 9.88 -10.02 -25.47
C VAL A 428 8.70 -10.90 -25.86
N LEU A 429 7.70 -11.00 -24.95
CA LEU A 429 6.43 -11.68 -25.21
C LEU A 429 5.30 -10.65 -25.29
N GLN A 430 4.61 -10.60 -26.41
CA GLN A 430 3.57 -9.63 -26.72
C GLN A 430 2.19 -10.24 -26.95
N THR A 431 2.11 -11.55 -27.22
CA THR A 431 0.83 -12.24 -27.47
C THR A 431 0.05 -12.44 -26.17
N ASN A 432 -1.05 -11.72 -26.01
CA ASN A 432 -1.92 -11.78 -24.84
C ASN A 432 -3.03 -12.83 -25.02
N PHE A 433 -3.15 -13.76 -24.05
CA PHE A 433 -4.15 -14.84 -24.01
C PHE A 433 -5.29 -14.55 -23.03
N ARG A 434 -5.21 -13.48 -22.25
CA ARG A 434 -6.16 -13.15 -21.18
C ARG A 434 -7.31 -12.28 -21.69
N SER A 435 -6.98 -11.18 -22.34
CA SER A 435 -7.91 -10.12 -22.65
C SER A 435 -8.45 -10.18 -24.08
N VAL A 436 -9.65 -9.64 -24.29
CA VAL A 436 -10.22 -9.47 -25.64
C VAL A 436 -9.57 -8.27 -26.36
N PRO A 437 -9.56 -8.28 -27.71
CA PRO A 437 -8.83 -7.25 -28.48
C PRO A 437 -9.18 -5.81 -28.15
N GLY A 438 -10.46 -5.48 -27.93
CA GLY A 438 -10.85 -4.10 -27.65
C GLY A 438 -10.32 -3.53 -26.33
N ILE A 439 -10.07 -4.38 -25.31
CA ILE A 439 -9.40 -3.96 -24.08
C ILE A 439 -7.93 -3.66 -24.38
N LEU A 440 -7.28 -4.49 -25.18
CA LEU A 440 -5.88 -4.31 -25.53
C LEU A 440 -5.65 -3.08 -26.42
N GLU A 441 -6.58 -2.75 -27.31
CA GLU A 441 -6.54 -1.51 -28.09
C GLU A 441 -6.51 -0.28 -27.20
N LEU A 442 -7.40 -0.21 -26.17
CA LEU A 442 -7.39 0.88 -25.20
C LEU A 442 -6.08 0.93 -24.43
N VAL A 443 -5.65 -0.22 -23.88
CA VAL A 443 -4.41 -0.30 -23.11
C VAL A 443 -3.21 0.15 -23.94
N ASN A 444 -3.07 -0.34 -25.16
CA ASN A 444 -1.96 0.05 -26.04
C ASN A 444 -1.98 1.55 -26.34
N THR A 445 -3.16 2.13 -26.66
CA THR A 445 -3.29 3.56 -26.95
C THR A 445 -2.88 4.42 -25.75
N VAL A 446 -3.39 4.10 -24.56
CA VAL A 446 -3.08 4.87 -23.35
C VAL A 446 -1.60 4.76 -22.98
N PHE A 447 -1.02 3.56 -23.03
CA PHE A 447 0.37 3.36 -22.62
C PHE A 447 1.38 3.83 -23.67
N GLU A 448 1.04 3.81 -24.96
CA GLU A 448 1.86 4.41 -26.01
C GLU A 448 2.00 5.92 -25.80
N GLU A 449 0.92 6.57 -25.39
CA GLU A 449 0.93 8.00 -25.11
C GLU A 449 1.64 8.34 -23.79
N LEU A 450 1.40 7.57 -22.70
CA LEU A 450 2.01 7.80 -21.40
C LEU A 450 3.52 7.56 -21.39
N PHE A 451 4.00 6.51 -22.05
CA PHE A 451 5.42 6.16 -22.06
C PHE A 451 6.21 6.78 -23.22
N GLY A 452 5.54 7.22 -24.26
CA GLY A 452 6.18 7.80 -25.46
C GLY A 452 7.02 6.78 -26.23
N SER A 453 7.63 7.25 -27.31
CA SER A 453 8.45 6.43 -28.21
C SER A 453 9.96 6.47 -27.90
N LEU A 454 10.41 7.35 -26.99
CA LEU A 454 11.82 7.49 -26.63
C LEU A 454 12.09 6.89 -25.27
N PRO A 455 13.18 6.13 -25.09
CA PRO A 455 13.58 5.61 -23.79
C PRO A 455 13.96 6.77 -22.87
N VAL A 456 13.32 6.83 -21.70
CA VAL A 456 13.65 7.75 -20.62
C VAL A 456 14.20 6.92 -19.46
N PRO A 457 15.35 7.28 -18.85
CA PRO A 457 15.88 6.54 -17.71
C PRO A 457 14.83 6.37 -16.60
N GLY A 458 14.67 5.16 -16.08
CA GLY A 458 13.67 4.84 -15.07
C GLY A 458 12.24 4.73 -15.59
N GLN A 459 12.02 4.75 -16.91
CA GLN A 459 10.73 4.55 -17.54
C GLN A 459 10.79 3.38 -18.53
N SER A 460 9.90 2.42 -18.36
CA SER A 460 9.80 1.25 -19.24
C SER A 460 9.41 1.65 -20.66
N GLN A 461 9.96 0.93 -21.65
CA GLN A 461 9.50 1.04 -23.03
C GLN A 461 8.13 0.38 -23.20
N HIS A 462 7.27 1.01 -24.01
CA HIS A 462 6.00 0.41 -24.37
C HIS A 462 6.20 -0.69 -25.43
N HIS A 463 5.70 -1.89 -25.13
CA HIS A 463 5.58 -2.99 -26.06
C HIS A 463 4.08 -3.30 -26.23
N ALA A 464 3.55 -3.06 -27.44
CA ALA A 464 2.13 -3.29 -27.72
C ALA A 464 1.74 -4.75 -27.54
N LEU A 465 0.58 -4.98 -26.91
CA LEU A 465 0.03 -6.33 -26.69
C LEU A 465 -0.87 -6.74 -27.86
N HIS A 466 -0.71 -7.96 -28.33
CA HIS A 466 -1.49 -8.54 -29.42
C HIS A 466 -2.45 -9.61 -28.91
N GLY A 467 -3.74 -9.42 -29.12
CA GLY A 467 -4.76 -10.36 -28.65
C GLY A 467 -4.76 -11.69 -29.41
N ASN A 468 -4.65 -12.81 -28.70
CA ASN A 468 -4.87 -14.15 -29.25
C ASN A 468 -6.33 -14.61 -29.10
N ARG A 469 -7.07 -14.06 -28.14
CA ARG A 469 -8.50 -14.35 -27.99
C ARG A 469 -9.25 -13.78 -29.18
N ARG A 470 -10.14 -14.58 -29.75
CA ARG A 470 -11.08 -14.08 -30.78
C ARG A 470 -12.04 -13.10 -30.10
N ALA A 471 -12.33 -11.99 -30.78
CA ALA A 471 -13.47 -11.17 -30.42
C ALA A 471 -14.70 -12.07 -30.29
N LEU A 472 -15.47 -11.92 -29.23
CA LEU A 472 -16.72 -12.67 -29.09
C LEU A 472 -17.57 -12.39 -30.34
N PRO A 473 -18.08 -13.42 -31.03
CA PRO A 473 -18.86 -13.18 -32.23
C PRO A 473 -20.04 -12.26 -31.90
N SER A 474 -20.23 -11.18 -32.67
CA SER A 474 -21.39 -10.31 -32.55
C SER A 474 -22.63 -11.12 -32.87
N MET A 475 -23.54 -11.32 -31.93
CA MET A 475 -24.88 -11.87 -32.17
C MET A 475 -25.92 -10.73 -32.21
N VAL A 476 -25.62 -9.66 -32.90
CA VAL A 476 -26.63 -8.67 -33.26
C VAL A 476 -27.19 -9.08 -34.60
N PRO A 477 -28.53 -9.17 -34.80
CA PRO A 477 -29.12 -9.19 -36.13
C PRO A 477 -28.61 -7.96 -36.90
N ASP A 478 -28.39 -8.12 -38.19
CA ASP A 478 -27.99 -7.05 -39.10
C ASP A 478 -29.04 -5.92 -39.10
N GLU A 479 -28.99 -5.04 -38.13
CA GLU A 479 -29.57 -3.70 -38.25
C GLU A 479 -28.54 -2.79 -38.90
N PRO A 480 -28.97 -1.96 -39.88
CA PRO A 480 -28.04 -1.17 -40.65
C PRO A 480 -27.28 -0.18 -39.78
N ASP A 481 -26.01 -0.12 -40.07
CA ASP A 481 -24.93 0.70 -39.47
C ASP A 481 -25.28 2.21 -39.57
N THR A 482 -26.09 2.72 -38.65
CA THR A 482 -26.43 4.15 -38.53
C THR A 482 -25.84 4.82 -37.27
N LEU A 483 -25.01 4.09 -36.50
CA LEU A 483 -24.22 4.72 -35.46
C LEU A 483 -22.84 5.01 -36.02
N GLU A 484 -22.55 6.30 -36.17
CA GLU A 484 -21.25 6.82 -36.57
C GLU A 484 -20.15 6.18 -35.72
N ARG A 485 -19.06 5.73 -36.38
CA ARG A 485 -17.87 5.22 -35.69
C ARG A 485 -17.38 6.29 -34.77
N PRO A 486 -16.99 5.94 -33.52
CA PRO A 486 -16.43 6.92 -32.60
C PRO A 486 -15.30 7.69 -33.27
N ALA A 487 -15.31 9.01 -33.13
CA ALA A 487 -14.45 9.94 -33.84
C ALA A 487 -12.92 9.67 -33.65
N TRP A 488 -12.53 8.95 -32.61
CA TRP A 488 -11.13 8.59 -32.36
C TRP A 488 -10.54 7.58 -33.39
N ARG A 489 -11.36 6.88 -34.17
CA ARG A 489 -10.89 5.98 -35.24
C ARG A 489 -10.55 6.67 -36.58
N THR A 490 -10.87 7.93 -36.71
CA THR A 490 -10.76 8.65 -37.99
C THR A 490 -9.85 9.86 -38.00
N ALA A 491 -9.23 10.21 -36.85
CA ALA A 491 -8.32 11.34 -36.75
C ALA A 491 -6.86 10.86 -36.60
N PRO A 492 -5.99 11.13 -37.60
CA PRO A 492 -4.56 10.76 -37.51
C PRO A 492 -3.70 11.66 -36.63
N ASP A 493 -4.24 12.75 -36.05
CA ASP A 493 -3.45 13.74 -35.30
C ASP A 493 -4.29 14.43 -34.20
N MET A 494 -4.76 13.69 -33.18
CA MET A 494 -5.42 14.33 -32.03
C MET A 494 -4.63 14.13 -30.75
N ALA A 495 -4.14 15.24 -30.21
CA ALA A 495 -3.53 15.32 -28.88
C ALA A 495 -4.55 14.99 -27.77
N VAL A 496 -4.09 14.42 -26.65
CA VAL A 496 -4.87 13.96 -25.48
C VAL A 496 -5.91 14.97 -24.96
N HIS A 497 -5.78 16.23 -25.30
CA HIS A 497 -6.72 17.28 -24.90
C HIS A 497 -8.09 17.23 -25.59
N GLU A 498 -8.30 16.37 -26.58
CA GLU A 498 -9.56 16.26 -27.31
C GLU A 498 -10.31 14.93 -27.12
N ILE A 499 -9.95 14.12 -26.14
CA ILE A 499 -10.79 13.00 -25.66
C ILE A 499 -11.94 13.58 -24.83
N HIS A 500 -12.76 14.44 -25.45
CA HIS A 500 -13.86 15.14 -24.77
C HIS A 500 -15.24 14.63 -25.15
N GLU A 501 -15.36 13.51 -25.84
CA GLU A 501 -16.66 12.84 -25.97
C GLU A 501 -16.52 11.35 -25.65
N PRO A 502 -16.49 10.99 -24.35
CA PRO A 502 -16.79 9.61 -23.98
C PRO A 502 -18.22 9.30 -24.43
N VAL A 503 -18.47 8.07 -24.89
CA VAL A 503 -19.85 7.58 -25.02
C VAL A 503 -20.42 7.52 -23.60
N GLN A 504 -21.08 8.59 -23.21
CA GLN A 504 -21.70 8.76 -21.92
C GLN A 504 -23.01 8.01 -21.95
N LEU A 505 -23.12 6.92 -21.19
CA LEU A 505 -24.41 6.36 -20.87
C LEU A 505 -25.03 7.28 -19.80
N SER A 506 -25.91 8.19 -20.20
CA SER A 506 -26.74 8.94 -19.27
C SER A 506 -27.73 7.98 -18.63
N PHE A 507 -27.72 7.92 -17.31
CA PHE A 507 -28.69 7.15 -16.54
C PHE A 507 -30.08 7.83 -16.49
N ASP A 508 -30.21 9.06 -17.01
CA ASP A 508 -31.48 9.80 -17.09
C ASP A 508 -32.47 9.25 -18.10
N GLU A 509 -32.05 8.30 -18.97
CA GLU A 509 -32.95 7.59 -19.89
C GLU A 509 -33.58 6.32 -19.29
N LEU A 510 -33.38 6.08 -18.00
CA LEU A 510 -34.10 5.02 -17.28
C LEU A 510 -35.46 5.59 -16.81
N PRO A 511 -36.57 4.89 -17.05
CA PRO A 511 -37.85 5.32 -16.52
C PRO A 511 -37.78 5.41 -14.98
N PRO A 512 -38.35 6.47 -14.38
CA PRO A 512 -38.16 6.77 -12.95
C PRO A 512 -38.92 5.83 -11.99
N ASP A 513 -39.60 4.83 -12.44
CA ASP A 513 -40.53 4.08 -11.59
C ASP A 513 -40.27 2.57 -11.66
N GLU A 514 -39.72 2.08 -10.59
CA GLU A 514 -40.10 0.84 -9.86
C GLU A 514 -39.09 0.57 -8.73
N LEU A 515 -38.97 1.53 -7.81
CA LEU A 515 -38.54 1.21 -6.45
C LEU A 515 -39.78 0.75 -5.67
N PRO A 516 -39.75 -0.37 -4.94
CA PRO A 516 -40.86 -0.75 -4.09
C PRO A 516 -41.05 0.32 -3.02
N PRO A 517 -42.30 0.58 -2.58
CA PRO A 517 -42.60 1.64 -1.62
C PRO A 517 -41.90 1.41 -0.29
N GLU A 518 -41.31 2.48 0.25
CA GLU A 518 -40.76 2.50 1.59
C GLU A 518 -41.81 2.00 2.58
N GLY A 519 -41.55 0.91 3.25
CA GLY A 519 -42.37 0.47 4.38
C GLY A 519 -42.81 -0.99 4.43
N SER A 520 -42.01 -1.94 4.00
CA SER A 520 -42.25 -3.35 4.37
C SER A 520 -40.91 -4.08 4.55
N SER A 521 -40.45 -4.13 5.80
CA SER A 521 -39.44 -5.08 6.22
C SER A 521 -40.02 -6.50 6.04
N PRO A 522 -39.39 -7.40 5.31
CA PRO A 522 -39.77 -8.78 5.32
C PRO A 522 -39.28 -9.44 6.62
N HIS A 523 -40.21 -9.95 7.42
CA HIS A 523 -39.89 -10.87 8.52
C HIS A 523 -39.07 -12.06 8.02
N PRO A 524 -38.10 -12.54 8.79
CA PRO A 524 -37.27 -13.68 8.41
C PRO A 524 -37.98 -15.00 8.80
N GLU A 525 -38.92 -15.45 7.98
CA GLU A 525 -39.41 -16.82 8.03
C GLU A 525 -39.56 -17.30 6.59
N ASN A 526 -38.52 -17.94 6.10
CA ASN A 526 -38.43 -18.97 5.09
C ASN A 526 -37.13 -18.83 4.30
N ASN A 527 -36.04 -19.28 4.92
CA ASN A 527 -34.87 -19.68 4.16
C ASN A 527 -35.15 -21.05 3.56
N PRO A 528 -35.21 -21.21 2.25
CA PRO A 528 -35.19 -22.53 1.65
C PRO A 528 -33.79 -23.12 1.85
N VAL A 529 -33.79 -24.30 2.42
CA VAL A 529 -32.64 -25.21 2.57
C VAL A 529 -31.84 -25.24 1.28
N CYS A 530 -30.51 -25.06 1.40
CA CYS A 530 -29.56 -25.27 0.32
C CYS A 530 -29.80 -26.62 -0.35
N GLU A 531 -30.40 -26.61 -1.52
CA GLU A 531 -30.38 -27.74 -2.42
C GLU A 531 -28.98 -27.90 -3.02
N SER A 532 -28.52 -29.13 -3.13
CA SER A 532 -27.21 -29.51 -3.60
C SER A 532 -26.88 -28.95 -5.01
N PRO A 533 -25.62 -28.74 -5.36
CA PRO A 533 -25.20 -28.12 -6.63
C PRO A 533 -25.64 -28.86 -7.90
N GLU A 534 -26.13 -30.09 -7.80
CA GLU A 534 -26.51 -30.93 -8.95
C GLU A 534 -27.91 -30.63 -9.52
N GLU A 535 -28.80 -29.95 -8.79
CA GLU A 535 -30.14 -29.62 -9.30
C GLU A 535 -30.27 -28.23 -9.92
N ALA A 536 -29.33 -27.32 -9.64
CA ALA A 536 -29.32 -25.98 -10.23
C ALA A 536 -28.95 -25.98 -11.74
N ASP A 537 -28.35 -27.04 -12.24
CA ASP A 537 -27.81 -27.10 -13.62
C ASP A 537 -28.85 -27.54 -14.69
N LYS A 538 -30.03 -27.98 -14.27
CA LYS A 538 -31.08 -28.45 -15.21
C LYS A 538 -32.12 -27.40 -15.61
N ALA A 539 -32.13 -26.24 -14.97
CA ALA A 539 -33.13 -25.18 -15.22
C ALA A 539 -32.71 -24.10 -16.22
N THR A 540 -31.51 -24.20 -16.82
CA THR A 540 -30.92 -23.09 -17.58
C THR A 540 -30.80 -23.36 -19.10
N VAL A 541 -31.68 -24.16 -19.68
CA VAL A 541 -31.75 -24.30 -21.12
C VAL A 541 -32.81 -23.33 -21.67
N GLY A 542 -32.36 -22.17 -22.20
CA GLY A 542 -33.21 -21.30 -22.99
C GLY A 542 -33.23 -19.81 -22.64
N THR A 543 -32.30 -19.32 -21.86
CA THR A 543 -32.27 -17.88 -21.49
C THR A 543 -31.35 -17.11 -22.42
N GLU A 544 -31.86 -16.16 -23.18
CA GLU A 544 -31.12 -15.29 -24.09
C GLU A 544 -30.04 -14.49 -23.29
N ILE A 545 -28.78 -14.61 -23.74
CA ILE A 545 -27.66 -13.80 -23.26
C ILE A 545 -27.67 -12.51 -24.04
N ARG A 546 -27.82 -11.36 -23.38
CA ARG A 546 -27.70 -10.05 -24.02
C ARG A 546 -26.20 -9.64 -24.02
N ARG A 547 -25.79 -8.98 -25.08
CA ARG A 547 -24.40 -8.56 -25.30
C ARG A 547 -24.26 -7.06 -25.24
N VAL A 548 -23.17 -6.60 -24.60
CA VAL A 548 -22.74 -5.22 -24.67
C VAL A 548 -21.78 -5.05 -25.84
N ARG A 549 -21.99 -4.00 -26.63
CA ARG A 549 -21.19 -3.74 -27.86
C ARG A 549 -19.80 -3.19 -27.51
N ALA A 550 -19.65 -2.40 -26.45
CA ALA A 550 -18.39 -1.77 -26.06
C ALA A 550 -17.63 -2.64 -25.05
N PRO A 551 -16.38 -3.03 -25.31
CA PRO A 551 -15.54 -3.78 -24.35
C PRO A 551 -15.08 -2.91 -23.18
N VAL A 552 -15.13 -1.59 -23.32
CA VAL A 552 -14.80 -0.60 -22.30
C VAL A 552 -15.92 0.43 -22.22
N VAL A 553 -16.36 0.72 -21.00
CA VAL A 553 -17.41 1.71 -20.70
C VAL A 553 -16.84 2.70 -19.70
N VAL A 554 -16.99 3.98 -19.97
CA VAL A 554 -16.64 5.05 -19.03
C VAL A 554 -17.91 5.48 -18.30
N LEU A 555 -17.85 5.49 -16.97
CA LEU A 555 -18.94 5.91 -16.11
C LEU A 555 -18.57 7.24 -15.44
N GLY A 556 -19.57 8.05 -15.19
CA GLY A 556 -19.46 9.30 -14.47
C GLY A 556 -19.74 10.53 -15.34
N GLU A 557 -20.08 11.60 -14.67
CA GLU A 557 -20.31 12.92 -15.27
C GLU A 557 -19.48 13.97 -14.53
N GLN A 558 -19.42 15.19 -15.07
CA GLN A 558 -18.74 16.30 -14.38
C GLN A 558 -19.65 16.81 -13.25
N LEU A 559 -19.27 16.49 -12.00
CA LEU A 559 -20.04 16.86 -10.81
C LEU A 559 -19.44 18.10 -10.15
N GLU A 560 -20.30 19.04 -9.81
CA GLU A 560 -20.00 20.15 -8.90
C GLU A 560 -20.39 19.73 -7.47
N GLY A 561 -19.41 19.64 -6.56
CA GLY A 561 -19.69 19.25 -5.18
C GLY A 561 -18.43 19.00 -4.36
N SER A 562 -18.63 18.60 -3.11
CA SER A 562 -17.52 18.22 -2.24
C SER A 562 -16.92 16.87 -2.67
N ILE A 563 -15.65 16.62 -2.34
CA ILE A 563 -14.99 15.34 -2.65
C ILE A 563 -15.78 14.13 -2.09
N PRO A 564 -16.34 14.17 -0.86
CA PRO A 564 -17.20 13.09 -0.37
C PRO A 564 -18.47 12.86 -1.22
N ASP A 565 -19.09 13.93 -1.74
CA ASP A 565 -20.28 13.80 -2.59
C ASP A 565 -19.93 13.12 -3.92
N VAL A 566 -18.81 13.52 -4.53
CA VAL A 566 -18.30 12.89 -5.76
C VAL A 566 -18.03 11.41 -5.54
N ARG A 567 -17.44 11.02 -4.41
CA ARG A 567 -17.19 9.61 -4.08
C ARG A 567 -18.47 8.79 -3.92
N ARG A 568 -19.46 9.32 -3.22
CA ARG A 568 -20.78 8.66 -3.08
C ARG A 568 -21.47 8.46 -4.42
N HIS A 569 -21.41 9.49 -5.28
CA HIS A 569 -22.01 9.39 -6.62
C HIS A 569 -21.31 8.33 -7.47
N ALA A 570 -19.98 8.35 -7.53
CA ALA A 570 -19.20 7.37 -8.26
C ALA A 570 -19.41 5.93 -7.75
N ALA A 571 -19.58 5.76 -6.44
CA ALA A 571 -19.88 4.47 -5.84
C ALA A 571 -21.27 3.95 -6.25
N ARG A 572 -22.29 4.80 -6.25
CA ARG A 572 -23.64 4.45 -6.71
C ARG A 572 -23.68 4.11 -8.20
N ASP A 573 -22.95 4.83 -9.03
CA ASP A 573 -22.84 4.53 -10.46
C ASP A 573 -22.19 3.19 -10.71
N ALA A 574 -21.11 2.89 -9.98
CA ALA A 574 -20.46 1.58 -10.03
C ALA A 574 -21.42 0.46 -9.60
N ALA A 575 -22.15 0.63 -8.50
CA ALA A 575 -23.11 -0.35 -8.01
C ALA A 575 -24.25 -0.60 -9.02
N ARG A 576 -24.84 0.46 -9.58
CA ARG A 576 -25.88 0.37 -10.63
C ARG A 576 -25.37 -0.34 -11.88
N CYS A 577 -24.15 -0.03 -12.32
CA CYS A 577 -23.53 -0.68 -13.47
C CYS A 577 -23.36 -2.19 -13.21
N ILE A 578 -22.84 -2.59 -12.06
CA ILE A 578 -22.63 -3.99 -11.68
C ILE A 578 -23.97 -4.73 -11.62
N HIS A 579 -24.97 -4.14 -10.96
CA HIS A 579 -26.32 -4.73 -10.87
C HIS A 579 -26.90 -4.96 -12.28
N ARG A 580 -26.81 -3.97 -13.15
CA ARG A 580 -27.28 -4.06 -14.54
C ARG A 580 -26.52 -5.11 -15.36
N MET A 581 -25.20 -5.27 -15.16
CA MET A 581 -24.42 -6.33 -15.82
C MET A 581 -24.96 -7.73 -15.52
N VAL A 582 -25.38 -7.97 -14.30
CA VAL A 582 -25.93 -9.26 -13.85
C VAL A 582 -27.38 -9.40 -14.30
N GLU A 583 -28.21 -8.38 -14.15
CA GLU A 583 -29.62 -8.36 -14.54
C GLU A 583 -29.82 -8.54 -16.05
N ASP A 584 -29.06 -7.78 -16.87
CA ASP A 584 -29.07 -7.86 -18.33
C ASP A 584 -28.30 -9.08 -18.87
N ARG A 585 -27.72 -9.91 -17.98
CA ARG A 585 -27.02 -11.15 -18.33
C ARG A 585 -25.90 -10.94 -19.33
N TRP A 586 -25.01 -10.02 -19.07
CA TRP A 586 -23.85 -9.79 -19.92
C TRP A 586 -23.04 -11.07 -20.10
N ALA A 587 -22.50 -11.29 -21.30
CA ALA A 587 -21.78 -12.51 -21.62
C ALA A 587 -20.36 -12.50 -21.04
N VAL A 588 -20.02 -13.52 -20.28
CA VAL A 588 -18.68 -13.80 -19.75
C VAL A 588 -18.24 -15.18 -20.25
N ALA A 589 -16.97 -15.27 -20.68
CA ALA A 589 -16.38 -16.57 -21.02
C ALA A 589 -15.97 -17.31 -19.72
N ASP A 590 -16.45 -18.53 -19.56
CA ASP A 590 -16.04 -19.38 -18.44
C ASP A 590 -14.53 -19.67 -18.52
N ALA A 591 -13.86 -19.65 -17.36
CA ALA A 591 -12.43 -19.81 -17.28
C ALA A 591 -11.97 -21.24 -17.61
N THR A 592 -12.83 -22.24 -17.40
CA THR A 592 -12.48 -23.66 -17.54
C THR A 592 -12.65 -24.17 -18.98
N ASP A 593 -13.76 -23.85 -19.64
CA ASP A 593 -14.09 -24.40 -20.95
C ASP A 593 -14.24 -23.34 -22.07
N GLY A 594 -14.13 -22.04 -21.69
CA GLY A 594 -14.25 -20.91 -22.61
C GLY A 594 -15.68 -20.69 -23.15
N ARG A 595 -16.70 -21.40 -22.66
CA ARG A 595 -18.08 -21.19 -23.06
C ARG A 595 -18.64 -19.90 -22.52
N LEU A 596 -19.55 -19.29 -23.28
CA LEU A 596 -20.22 -18.07 -22.85
C LEU A 596 -21.34 -18.41 -21.87
N ARG A 597 -21.35 -17.72 -20.75
CA ARG A 597 -22.42 -17.73 -19.74
C ARG A 597 -22.80 -16.32 -19.30
N ALA A 598 -23.91 -16.18 -18.61
CA ALA A 598 -24.30 -14.92 -18.00
C ALA A 598 -23.33 -14.53 -16.87
N THR A 599 -23.10 -13.22 -16.73
CA THR A 599 -22.30 -12.64 -15.64
C THR A 599 -22.95 -12.87 -14.29
N ARG A 600 -22.13 -13.15 -13.28
CA ARG A 600 -22.49 -13.24 -11.87
C ARG A 600 -21.73 -12.14 -11.10
N PHE A 601 -22.18 -11.74 -9.91
CA PHE A 601 -21.46 -10.77 -9.08
C PHE A 601 -20.00 -11.17 -8.84
N GLY A 602 -19.74 -12.47 -8.60
CA GLY A 602 -18.37 -12.99 -8.42
C GLY A 602 -17.45 -12.91 -9.63
N ASP A 603 -17.94 -12.53 -10.80
CA ASP A 603 -17.12 -12.30 -12.00
C ASP A 603 -16.58 -10.87 -12.09
N VAL A 604 -17.02 -9.98 -11.20
CA VAL A 604 -16.69 -8.55 -11.20
C VAL A 604 -15.70 -8.25 -10.09
N ALA A 605 -14.60 -7.60 -10.44
CA ALA A 605 -13.64 -7.06 -9.47
C ALA A 605 -13.66 -5.53 -9.56
N VAL A 606 -13.74 -4.87 -8.40
CA VAL A 606 -13.64 -3.41 -8.29
C VAL A 606 -12.26 -3.05 -7.74
N LEU A 607 -11.50 -2.32 -8.53
CA LEU A 607 -10.17 -1.84 -8.16
C LEU A 607 -10.25 -0.38 -7.76
N ILE A 608 -9.72 -0.05 -6.59
CA ILE A 608 -9.69 1.31 -6.04
C ILE A 608 -8.24 1.74 -5.78
N PRO A 609 -7.87 2.99 -6.10
CA PRO A 609 -6.50 3.47 -5.88
C PRO A 609 -6.19 3.69 -4.40
N THR A 610 -7.18 4.05 -3.59
CA THR A 610 -7.05 4.27 -2.15
C THR A 610 -8.29 3.78 -1.42
N ARG A 611 -8.13 3.41 -0.15
CA ARG A 611 -9.23 2.96 0.71
C ARG A 611 -10.23 4.06 1.09
N THR A 612 -9.93 5.32 0.79
CA THR A 612 -10.78 6.47 1.15
C THR A 612 -12.17 6.41 0.50
N SER A 613 -12.31 5.70 -0.63
CA SER A 613 -13.59 5.53 -1.32
C SER A 613 -14.38 4.29 -0.86
N LEU A 614 -13.77 3.44 -0.03
CA LEU A 614 -14.33 2.16 0.34
C LEU A 614 -15.65 2.26 1.12
N PRO A 615 -15.78 3.13 2.17
CA PRO A 615 -17.06 3.25 2.87
C PRO A 615 -18.24 3.62 1.97
N SER A 616 -17.98 4.50 0.97
CA SER A 616 -19.03 4.86 0.00
C SER A 616 -19.41 3.72 -0.94
N LEU A 617 -18.46 2.82 -1.25
CA LEU A 617 -18.73 1.62 -2.08
C LEU A 617 -19.50 0.58 -1.28
N GLU A 618 -19.14 0.36 -0.02
CA GLU A 618 -19.83 -0.55 0.89
C GLU A 618 -21.30 -0.12 1.06
N GLU A 619 -21.54 1.16 1.38
CA GLU A 619 -22.88 1.75 1.48
C GLU A 619 -23.69 1.51 0.20
N ALA A 620 -23.10 1.79 -0.98
CA ALA A 620 -23.79 1.65 -2.26
C ALA A 620 -24.08 0.17 -2.61
N PHE A 621 -23.22 -0.77 -2.22
CA PHE A 621 -23.43 -2.20 -2.44
C PHE A 621 -24.49 -2.77 -1.50
N GLU A 622 -24.53 -2.33 -0.26
CA GLU A 622 -25.57 -2.68 0.70
C GLU A 622 -26.94 -2.12 0.28
N GLU A 623 -27.01 -0.84 -0.15
CA GLU A 623 -28.23 -0.24 -0.69
C GLU A 623 -28.79 -1.01 -1.90
N THR A 624 -27.90 -1.57 -2.75
CA THR A 624 -28.31 -2.29 -3.97
C THR A 624 -28.37 -3.80 -3.81
N GLY A 625 -28.05 -4.33 -2.62
CA GLY A 625 -28.06 -5.77 -2.34
C GLY A 625 -26.99 -6.56 -3.12
N ILE A 626 -25.86 -5.94 -3.46
CA ILE A 626 -24.75 -6.59 -4.14
C ILE A 626 -23.88 -7.32 -3.10
N PRO A 627 -23.77 -8.65 -3.14
CA PRO A 627 -22.84 -9.37 -2.27
C PRO A 627 -21.39 -9.04 -2.68
N TYR A 628 -20.57 -8.64 -1.71
CA TYR A 628 -19.17 -8.30 -1.96
C TYR A 628 -18.24 -8.98 -0.96
N ARG A 629 -16.99 -9.11 -1.32
CA ARG A 629 -15.89 -9.52 -0.45
C ARG A 629 -14.74 -8.54 -0.58
N LEU A 630 -14.24 -8.08 0.57
CA LEU A 630 -13.06 -7.24 0.63
C LEU A 630 -11.80 -8.11 0.77
N GLU A 631 -10.76 -7.75 0.03
CA GLU A 631 -9.45 -8.36 0.20
C GLU A 631 -8.51 -7.38 0.90
N GLY A 632 -7.97 -7.82 2.05
CA GLY A 632 -6.98 -7.06 2.83
C GLY A 632 -7.20 -7.16 4.34
N ALA A 633 -6.28 -7.80 5.04
CA ALA A 633 -6.33 -8.05 6.49
C ALA A 633 -6.39 -6.79 7.37
N SER A 634 -5.94 -5.63 6.88
CA SER A 634 -5.93 -4.38 7.66
C SER A 634 -7.30 -3.74 7.89
N MET A 635 -8.38 -4.32 7.37
CA MET A 635 -9.73 -3.78 7.51
C MET A 635 -10.40 -4.22 8.80
N LEU A 636 -10.00 -5.36 9.37
CA LEU A 636 -10.51 -5.83 10.64
C LEU A 636 -10.41 -4.77 11.73
N TRP A 637 -9.26 -4.11 11.83
CA TRP A 637 -8.98 -3.06 12.83
C TRP A 637 -9.77 -1.76 12.63
N GLY A 638 -10.38 -1.57 11.46
CA GLY A 638 -11.18 -0.40 11.10
C GLY A 638 -12.69 -0.60 11.29
N THR A 639 -13.14 -1.83 11.54
CA THR A 639 -14.58 -2.12 11.78
C THR A 639 -15.03 -1.51 13.09
N GLU A 640 -16.31 -1.14 13.16
CA GLU A 640 -16.91 -0.56 14.36
C GLU A 640 -16.83 -1.54 15.53
N ASP A 641 -17.16 -2.80 15.30
CA ASP A 641 -17.11 -3.87 16.32
C ASP A 641 -15.70 -4.03 16.95
N VAL A 642 -14.65 -4.00 16.13
CA VAL A 642 -13.28 -4.11 16.67
C VAL A 642 -12.86 -2.84 17.39
N ARG A 643 -13.26 -1.66 16.92
CA ARG A 643 -13.00 -0.39 17.64
C ARG A 643 -13.69 -0.35 18.99
N ASP A 644 -14.93 -0.84 19.06
CA ASP A 644 -15.68 -0.94 20.31
C ASP A 644 -15.03 -1.92 21.28
N LEU A 645 -14.63 -3.10 20.80
CA LEU A 645 -13.88 -4.07 21.60
C LEU A 645 -12.54 -3.46 22.10
N LEU A 646 -11.81 -2.76 21.25
CA LEU A 646 -10.57 -2.08 21.64
C LEU A 646 -10.82 -0.96 22.67
N ALA A 647 -11.93 -0.24 22.58
CA ALA A 647 -12.30 0.76 23.59
C ALA A 647 -12.53 0.10 24.95
N VAL A 648 -13.23 -1.03 24.99
CA VAL A 648 -13.45 -1.80 26.22
C VAL A 648 -12.13 -2.34 26.80
N LEU A 649 -11.27 -2.91 25.95
CA LEU A 649 -9.96 -3.41 26.39
C LEU A 649 -9.06 -2.29 26.92
N ARG A 650 -9.04 -1.11 26.31
CA ARG A 650 -8.30 0.06 26.80
C ARG A 650 -8.84 0.56 28.14
N ALA A 651 -10.16 0.65 28.27
CA ALA A 651 -10.79 1.03 29.52
C ALA A 651 -10.53 0.03 30.66
N ALA A 652 -10.40 -1.26 30.33
CA ALA A 652 -10.01 -2.28 31.28
C ALA A 652 -8.52 -2.24 31.63
N ASP A 653 -7.65 -1.92 30.67
CA ASP A 653 -6.19 -1.79 30.88
C ASP A 653 -5.87 -0.55 31.73
N ASP A 654 -6.39 0.61 31.35
CA ASP A 654 -6.24 1.87 32.10
C ASP A 654 -7.61 2.45 32.53
N PRO A 655 -8.12 2.06 33.72
CA PRO A 655 -9.36 2.60 34.29
C PRO A 655 -9.33 4.10 34.58
N ALA A 656 -8.17 4.73 34.59
CA ALA A 656 -8.02 6.17 34.82
C ALA A 656 -8.20 6.99 33.52
N ASP A 657 -8.17 6.36 32.35
CA ASP A 657 -8.49 7.01 31.07
C ASP A 657 -10.00 7.17 30.92
N GLU A 658 -10.53 8.29 31.42
CA GLU A 658 -11.97 8.60 31.37
C GLU A 658 -12.54 8.58 29.94
N LEU A 659 -11.72 8.91 28.91
CA LEU A 659 -12.18 8.93 27.52
C LEU A 659 -12.40 7.51 26.99
N SER A 660 -11.47 6.59 27.25
CA SER A 660 -11.61 5.18 26.90
C SER A 660 -12.77 4.53 27.67
N VAL A 661 -12.95 4.87 28.95
CA VAL A 661 -14.10 4.41 29.76
C VAL A 661 -15.41 4.89 29.15
N LEU A 662 -15.55 6.17 28.78
CA LEU A 662 -16.75 6.70 28.14
C LEU A 662 -17.03 6.04 26.78
N ALA A 663 -15.99 5.82 25.97
CA ALA A 663 -16.11 5.11 24.70
C ALA A 663 -16.59 3.66 24.88
N ALA A 664 -16.00 2.96 25.86
CA ALA A 664 -16.42 1.60 26.21
C ALA A 664 -17.89 1.53 26.66
N LEU A 665 -18.32 2.41 27.53
CA LEU A 665 -19.71 2.47 28.02
C LEU A 665 -20.74 2.63 26.90
N ARG A 666 -20.38 3.36 25.83
CA ARG A 666 -21.24 3.57 24.66
C ARG A 666 -21.24 2.39 23.68
N SER A 667 -20.29 1.47 23.83
CA SER A 667 -20.23 0.29 22.95
C SER A 667 -21.52 -0.57 23.08
N PRO A 668 -21.94 -1.25 22.00
CA PRO A 668 -23.10 -2.13 22.04
C PRO A 668 -23.04 -3.20 23.14
N GLY A 669 -21.83 -3.67 23.46
CA GLY A 669 -21.58 -4.69 24.48
C GLY A 669 -21.89 -4.22 25.90
N LEU A 670 -21.71 -2.94 26.22
CA LEU A 670 -22.03 -2.34 27.51
C LEU A 670 -23.34 -1.54 27.49
N GLY A 671 -23.80 -1.09 26.32
CA GLY A 671 -25.15 -0.63 26.02
C GLY A 671 -25.65 0.61 26.77
N CYS A 672 -24.75 1.49 27.25
CA CYS A 672 -25.15 2.73 27.92
C CYS A 672 -25.47 3.83 26.88
N GLY A 673 -26.70 4.33 26.90
CA GLY A 673 -27.11 5.46 26.09
C GLY A 673 -26.59 6.81 26.60
N ASP A 674 -26.64 7.84 25.75
CA ASP A 674 -26.22 9.20 26.13
C ASP A 674 -27.04 9.75 27.33
N ASP A 675 -28.32 9.38 27.44
CA ASP A 675 -29.18 9.74 28.55
C ASP A 675 -28.71 9.11 29.88
N ASP A 676 -28.23 7.84 29.82
CA ASP A 676 -27.68 7.14 30.97
C ASP A 676 -26.39 7.85 31.45
N LEU A 677 -25.49 8.17 30.50
CA LEU A 677 -24.24 8.87 30.83
C LEU A 677 -24.49 10.24 31.45
N VAL A 678 -25.44 11.01 30.90
CA VAL A 678 -25.81 12.32 31.45
C VAL A 678 -26.47 12.21 32.83
N SER A 679 -27.37 11.22 33.03
CA SER A 679 -28.01 11.01 34.33
C SER A 679 -27.02 10.57 35.40
N TRP A 680 -26.07 9.69 35.06
CA TRP A 680 -24.96 9.28 35.91
C TRP A 680 -24.10 10.46 36.38
N HIS A 681 -23.67 11.28 35.42
CA HIS A 681 -22.84 12.45 35.72
C HIS A 681 -23.56 13.47 36.62
N ARG A 682 -24.84 13.74 36.32
CA ARG A 682 -25.66 14.67 37.12
C ARG A 682 -25.92 14.19 38.55
N ALA A 683 -25.96 12.88 38.75
CA ALA A 683 -26.11 12.26 40.06
C ALA A 683 -24.78 12.14 40.84
N GLY A 684 -23.66 12.65 40.30
CA GLY A 684 -22.34 12.66 40.92
C GLY A 684 -21.53 11.37 40.74
N GLY A 685 -21.90 10.56 39.77
CA GLY A 685 -21.14 9.37 39.36
C GLY A 685 -19.78 9.76 38.73
N ARG A 686 -18.77 8.92 38.96
CA ARG A 686 -17.40 9.08 38.42
C ARG A 686 -17.20 8.17 37.21
N TRP A 687 -16.29 8.56 36.32
CA TRP A 687 -15.85 7.77 35.16
C TRP A 687 -14.66 6.86 35.49
N ASP A 688 -14.71 6.21 36.66
CA ASP A 688 -13.66 5.34 37.15
C ASP A 688 -14.27 3.99 37.55
N PRO A 689 -14.03 2.90 36.77
CA PRO A 689 -14.55 1.56 37.05
C PRO A 689 -14.15 1.01 38.43
N LEU A 690 -13.04 1.48 39.02
CA LEU A 690 -12.58 1.04 40.31
C LEU A 690 -13.19 1.83 41.48
N ALA A 691 -13.91 2.91 41.20
CA ALA A 691 -14.60 3.69 42.20
C ALA A 691 -15.96 3.07 42.54
N HIS A 692 -16.27 2.90 43.81
CA HIS A 692 -17.57 2.40 44.24
C HIS A 692 -18.68 3.37 43.82
N ALA A 693 -19.72 2.85 43.15
CA ALA A 693 -20.90 3.63 42.86
C ALA A 693 -21.61 4.10 44.13
N PRO A 694 -22.15 5.33 44.18
CA PRO A 694 -23.03 5.75 45.25
C PRO A 694 -24.16 4.72 45.45
N PRO A 695 -24.58 4.41 46.72
CA PRO A 695 -25.58 3.37 46.99
C PRO A 695 -26.90 3.64 46.24
N GLU A 696 -27.22 4.88 45.98
CA GLU A 696 -28.44 5.31 45.24
C GLU A 696 -28.38 5.01 43.73
N LEU A 697 -27.15 4.79 43.21
CA LEU A 697 -26.87 4.51 41.81
C LEU A 697 -26.41 3.06 41.56
N ALA A 698 -26.49 2.17 42.54
CA ALA A 698 -26.00 0.79 42.42
C ALA A 698 -26.67 0.00 41.28
N ASP A 699 -27.95 0.26 41.01
CA ASP A 699 -28.70 -0.39 39.93
C ASP A 699 -28.72 0.42 38.61
N HIS A 700 -27.93 1.52 38.54
CA HIS A 700 -27.86 2.34 37.35
C HIS A 700 -27.14 1.60 36.21
N PRO A 701 -27.59 1.68 34.93
CA PRO A 701 -26.94 0.99 33.81
C PRO A 701 -25.42 1.22 33.74
N VAL A 702 -24.97 2.45 33.96
CA VAL A 702 -23.54 2.78 33.99
C VAL A 702 -22.81 2.05 35.13
N ALA A 703 -23.41 1.91 36.33
CA ALA A 703 -22.79 1.19 37.44
C ALA A 703 -22.60 -0.29 37.12
N LEU A 704 -23.60 -0.89 36.46
CA LEU A 704 -23.53 -2.30 36.02
C LEU A 704 -22.48 -2.50 34.94
N ALA A 705 -22.38 -1.60 33.99
CA ALA A 705 -21.36 -1.62 32.95
C ALA A 705 -19.94 -1.40 33.52
N MET A 706 -19.78 -0.49 34.48
CA MET A 706 -18.51 -0.29 35.21
C MET A 706 -18.05 -1.56 35.95
N ALA A 707 -18.98 -2.33 36.51
CA ALA A 707 -18.64 -3.59 37.19
C ALA A 707 -18.07 -4.63 36.21
N VAL A 708 -18.52 -4.63 34.94
CA VAL A 708 -17.92 -5.47 33.88
C VAL A 708 -16.49 -5.02 33.60
N LEU A 709 -16.25 -3.72 33.45
CA LEU A 709 -14.90 -3.17 33.23
C LEU A 709 -13.97 -3.46 34.41
N GLU A 710 -14.46 -3.32 35.66
CA GLU A 710 -13.72 -3.70 36.87
C GLU A 710 -13.33 -5.18 36.87
N THR A 711 -14.23 -6.06 36.46
CA THR A 711 -13.97 -7.50 36.37
C THR A 711 -12.91 -7.79 35.32
N LEU A 712 -13.04 -7.21 34.13
CA LEU A 712 -12.04 -7.32 33.05
C LEU A 712 -10.69 -6.72 33.43
N HIS A 713 -10.64 -5.69 34.27
CA HIS A 713 -9.39 -5.13 34.80
C HIS A 713 -8.70 -6.06 35.81
N ARG A 714 -9.46 -6.70 36.70
CA ARG A 714 -8.89 -7.49 37.80
C ARG A 714 -8.47 -8.91 37.45
N GLU A 715 -9.15 -9.56 36.49
CA GLU A 715 -8.90 -10.95 36.12
C GLU A 715 -7.65 -11.20 35.25
N PRO A 716 -7.21 -10.28 34.35
CA PRO A 716 -6.21 -10.58 33.32
C PRO A 716 -4.75 -10.71 33.76
N TRP A 717 -4.37 -10.33 34.97
CA TRP A 717 -2.96 -10.24 35.40
C TRP A 717 -2.14 -11.53 35.24
N TRP A 718 -2.78 -12.67 34.96
CA TRP A 718 -2.14 -13.97 34.72
C TRP A 718 -2.63 -14.67 33.45
N LEU A 719 -3.46 -14.03 32.68
CA LEU A 719 -3.94 -14.58 31.41
C LEU A 719 -3.05 -14.11 30.24
N GLU A 720 -2.93 -14.96 29.22
CA GLU A 720 -2.35 -14.52 27.95
C GLU A 720 -3.24 -13.48 27.27
N PRO A 721 -2.69 -12.50 26.51
CA PRO A 721 -3.49 -11.46 25.85
C PRO A 721 -4.65 -11.99 25.01
N SER A 722 -4.43 -13.10 24.31
CA SER A 722 -5.48 -13.78 23.53
C SER A 722 -6.64 -14.26 24.38
N ALA A 723 -6.38 -14.75 25.59
CA ALA A 723 -7.40 -15.21 26.52
C ALA A 723 -8.19 -14.02 27.10
N VAL A 724 -7.55 -12.87 27.33
CA VAL A 724 -8.23 -11.63 27.74
C VAL A 724 -9.19 -11.14 26.68
N VAL A 725 -8.76 -11.14 25.41
CA VAL A 725 -9.60 -10.75 24.28
C VAL A 725 -10.78 -11.71 24.14
N ALA A 726 -10.54 -13.03 24.21
CA ALA A 726 -11.61 -14.04 24.14
C ALA A 726 -12.64 -13.85 25.27
N ARG A 727 -12.16 -13.57 26.50
CA ARG A 727 -13.02 -13.30 27.65
C ARG A 727 -13.86 -12.03 27.46
N ALA A 728 -13.25 -10.94 26.98
CA ALA A 728 -13.99 -9.71 26.69
C ALA A 728 -15.08 -9.94 25.62
N ILE A 729 -14.79 -10.71 24.57
CA ILE A 729 -15.77 -11.08 23.53
C ILE A 729 -16.96 -11.85 24.14
N GLU A 730 -16.69 -12.80 25.04
CA GLU A 730 -17.73 -13.59 25.72
C GLU A 730 -18.58 -12.72 26.67
N ASP A 731 -17.94 -11.93 27.54
CA ASP A 731 -18.62 -11.11 28.55
C ASP A 731 -19.46 -10.00 27.92
N LEU A 732 -19.00 -9.45 26.78
CA LEU A 732 -19.73 -8.45 25.99
C LEU A 732 -20.77 -9.08 25.04
N ARG A 733 -20.82 -10.39 24.91
CA ARG A 733 -21.69 -11.10 23.98
C ARG A 733 -21.56 -10.60 22.54
N SER A 734 -20.32 -10.28 22.13
CA SER A 734 -20.05 -9.60 20.86
C SER A 734 -20.53 -10.40 19.65
N PHE A 735 -20.46 -11.74 19.69
CA PHE A 735 -20.97 -12.56 18.58
C PHE A 735 -22.50 -12.51 18.47
N GLU A 736 -23.22 -12.56 19.59
CA GLU A 736 -24.68 -12.46 19.57
C GLU A 736 -25.15 -11.11 19.08
N LEU A 737 -24.43 -10.03 19.43
CA LEU A 737 -24.74 -8.68 18.96
C LEU A 737 -24.45 -8.50 17.48
N ALA A 738 -23.35 -9.08 16.96
CA ALA A 738 -22.99 -9.01 15.55
C ALA A 738 -23.97 -9.78 14.62
N PHE A 739 -24.72 -10.76 15.18
CA PHE A 739 -25.73 -11.53 14.43
C PHE A 739 -27.16 -11.04 14.68
N ALA A 740 -27.40 -10.10 15.57
CA ALA A 740 -28.71 -9.53 15.85
C ALA A 740 -29.06 -8.38 14.93
#